data_e2cf5fdf07fa26a9b955f37bd1146585
#
_entry.id   e2cf5fdf07fa26a9b955f37bd1146585
#
_cell.length_a   1.000
_cell.length_b   1.000
_cell.length_c   1.000
_cell.angle_alpha   90.00
_cell.angle_beta   90.00
_cell.angle_gamma   90.00
#
_symmetry.space_group_name_H-M   'P 1'
#
loop_
_entity.id
_entity.type
_entity.pdbx_description
1 polymer ?
#
loop_
_entity_poly.entity_id
_entity_poly.type
_entity_poly.pdbx_seq_one_letter_code
_entity_poly.pdbx_strand_id
1 'polypeptide(L)'
;TAVKDKMIALNKTINWKPQSTGTGRFGNWLENLVDWNLSRSRFWGTPLPIWRSEDGTEIKCIGSVEELMKEINAAVASGVMKKNIFEGFEVGNNSAENYQKVDLHRPFVDDIFLVSATGKKMFREPDLIDVWFDSGAMPYAQHHYPFSLPPTPSTGGGEKAPWNMADPINYELLKKNAKENRKFSTQAESVLWEALRAKQLDSFKFRRLHVIDLFIVDFVCLSKKLIIEVDGVIHTTPENQTSDEQRTEILKNLGYSVLRFSNEEVLSDRNSVIEKILDEIKETREPSLEGRVWEGLFPADFIAEGVDQTRGWFFTLHAIATMIDESVAFKNIISNGLVLDKSGNKMSKRLGNAVDPFAAIEEHGSDPLRWYMLTNSQPWDNLKFDISGVDEVKRKFFGTLYNTYNFFAMYANIDGFTYSEEEIPVAERSELDRWVISLMNSLIKEVAECYETYEPTRAGRAISEFVSENLSNWFVRLSRRRYWGGSYDKDKISAYQTLYTCLNTVAKLSAPMVPFYADLLYSDLNKISGKETDQSVHLSDFPVTYETLIDRDLEERMAIAQKASSMILSLRRKEKLKVRQPLAKIMVPVLSKDFQEKFDAVKNIILSEVNVKEVEYLTDAAGIISKKIKANFKTLGPKYGKLMKQISGEIAGFSQEDISLLEKSGSRDLSINGEPIVLSLEDVEIQTEDVPGWLVASEGGLTIALDINLTEELKQEGIAREFINKIQNIRKDSDFEVTDRIVLKIQKNEKFNLAVENFRDYISNQTLANELVLVDLINQSSSHTVEIDTDLEAVVLVEKYL
;
A
#
# COMPACT_ATOMS: atom_id res chain seq x y z
N THR A 1 26.27 -18.09 -25.41
CA THR A 1 26.59 -19.28 -24.56
C THR A 1 27.69 -19.01 -23.55
N ALA A 2 28.66 -18.13 -23.81
CA ALA A 2 29.80 -17.86 -22.91
C ALA A 2 29.38 -17.40 -21.48
N VAL A 3 28.30 -16.63 -21.35
CA VAL A 3 27.81 -16.09 -20.07
C VAL A 3 26.56 -16.82 -19.54
N LYS A 4 26.16 -17.91 -20.18
CA LYS A 4 24.90 -18.63 -19.87
C LYS A 4 24.77 -19.02 -18.41
N ASP A 5 25.76 -19.70 -17.85
CA ASP A 5 25.72 -20.21 -16.47
C ASP A 5 25.65 -19.05 -15.47
N LYS A 6 26.30 -17.92 -15.77
CA LYS A 6 26.24 -16.72 -14.98
C LYS A 6 24.84 -16.07 -15.02
N MET A 7 24.22 -15.97 -16.22
CA MET A 7 22.84 -15.50 -16.36
C MET A 7 21.86 -16.37 -15.55
N ILE A 8 22.00 -17.69 -15.57
CA ILE A 8 21.16 -18.62 -14.80
C ILE A 8 21.36 -18.38 -13.29
N ALA A 9 22.59 -18.19 -12.84
CA ALA A 9 22.88 -17.93 -11.43
C ALA A 9 22.29 -16.60 -10.97
N LEU A 10 22.50 -15.53 -11.74
CA LEU A 10 21.99 -14.18 -11.46
C LEU A 10 20.46 -14.12 -11.51
N ASN A 11 19.80 -14.84 -12.43
CA ASN A 11 18.34 -14.89 -12.49
C ASN A 11 17.71 -15.38 -11.17
N LYS A 12 18.40 -16.24 -10.42
CA LYS A 12 17.92 -16.74 -9.11
C LYS A 12 17.90 -15.67 -8.02
N THR A 13 18.61 -14.56 -8.20
CA THR A 13 18.64 -13.44 -7.25
C THR A 13 17.56 -12.40 -7.53
N ILE A 14 16.87 -12.47 -8.67
CA ILE A 14 15.80 -11.56 -9.06
C ILE A 14 14.50 -11.98 -8.37
N ASN A 15 13.82 -11.01 -7.75
CA ASN A 15 12.48 -11.23 -7.19
C ASN A 15 11.43 -11.16 -8.30
N TRP A 16 10.99 -12.34 -8.76
CA TRP A 16 9.96 -12.44 -9.78
C TRP A 16 8.55 -12.51 -9.19
N LYS A 17 7.65 -11.71 -9.74
CA LYS A 17 6.21 -11.81 -9.56
C LYS A 17 5.51 -12.15 -10.90
N PRO A 18 4.99 -13.38 -11.06
CA PRO A 18 5.07 -14.52 -10.15
C PRO A 18 6.43 -15.24 -10.24
N GLN A 19 6.83 -15.86 -9.15
CA GLN A 19 8.09 -16.60 -9.09
C GLN A 19 8.19 -17.71 -10.18
N SER A 20 7.04 -18.31 -10.53
CA SER A 20 6.96 -19.34 -11.58
C SER A 20 7.39 -18.86 -12.97
N THR A 21 7.29 -17.57 -13.27
CA THR A 21 7.80 -17.00 -14.53
C THR A 21 9.33 -17.01 -14.54
N GLY A 22 9.97 -16.62 -13.44
CA GLY A 22 11.43 -16.60 -13.31
C GLY A 22 12.06 -17.98 -13.32
N THR A 23 11.49 -18.93 -12.58
CA THR A 23 12.01 -20.32 -12.50
C THR A 23 11.58 -21.18 -13.69
N GLY A 24 10.37 -20.98 -14.20
CA GLY A 24 9.81 -21.75 -15.31
C GLY A 24 10.12 -21.12 -16.68
N ARG A 25 9.29 -20.21 -17.14
CA ARG A 25 9.36 -19.67 -18.50
C ARG A 25 10.70 -19.00 -18.83
N PHE A 26 11.22 -18.14 -17.98
CA PHE A 26 12.48 -17.45 -18.20
C PHE A 26 13.68 -18.37 -17.87
N GLY A 27 13.64 -19.10 -16.75
CA GLY A 27 14.69 -20.04 -16.38
C GLY A 27 14.91 -21.12 -17.44
N ASN A 28 13.85 -21.77 -17.91
CA ASN A 28 13.93 -22.76 -19.01
C ASN A 28 14.46 -22.15 -20.31
N TRP A 29 14.14 -20.89 -20.58
CA TRP A 29 14.71 -20.18 -21.74
C TRP A 29 16.22 -20.02 -21.62
N LEU A 30 16.71 -19.59 -20.44
CA LEU A 30 18.14 -19.44 -20.17
C LEU A 30 18.89 -20.79 -20.25
N GLU A 31 18.29 -21.86 -19.74
CA GLU A 31 18.89 -23.22 -19.77
C GLU A 31 19.08 -23.75 -21.22
N ASN A 32 18.20 -23.33 -22.13
CA ASN A 32 18.23 -23.70 -23.54
C ASN A 32 18.76 -22.60 -24.46
N LEU A 33 19.50 -21.64 -23.89
CA LEU A 33 20.01 -20.50 -24.62
C LEU A 33 21.01 -20.91 -25.69
N VAL A 34 20.82 -20.36 -26.88
CA VAL A 34 21.75 -20.40 -28.01
C VAL A 34 22.41 -19.04 -28.20
N ASP A 35 23.49 -18.98 -29.04
CA ASP A 35 24.16 -17.73 -29.33
C ASP A 35 23.21 -16.72 -30.01
N TRP A 36 23.28 -15.49 -29.53
CA TRP A 36 22.51 -14.38 -30.10
C TRP A 36 23.27 -13.76 -31.29
N ASN A 37 22.72 -13.90 -32.48
CA ASN A 37 23.23 -13.22 -33.63
C ASN A 37 22.82 -11.75 -33.62
N LEU A 38 23.78 -10.86 -33.47
CA LEU A 38 23.56 -9.40 -33.40
C LEU A 38 23.47 -8.73 -34.77
N SER A 39 23.91 -9.37 -35.85
CA SER A 39 23.94 -8.77 -37.19
C SER A 39 22.56 -8.87 -37.86
N ARG A 40 22.13 -7.75 -38.49
CA ARG A 40 20.87 -7.64 -39.26
C ARG A 40 21.10 -6.96 -40.59
N SER A 41 20.83 -7.68 -41.69
CA SER A 41 20.86 -7.16 -43.08
C SER A 41 19.65 -6.28 -43.34
N ARG A 42 19.65 -5.06 -42.79
CA ARG A 42 18.61 -4.05 -42.98
C ARG A 42 19.21 -2.69 -43.32
N PHE A 43 18.36 -1.74 -43.73
CA PHE A 43 18.82 -0.37 -44.02
C PHE A 43 18.68 0.54 -42.79
N TRP A 44 17.54 0.50 -42.09
CA TRP A 44 17.27 1.31 -40.94
C TRP A 44 17.62 0.61 -39.63
N GLY A 45 18.32 1.28 -38.76
CA GLY A 45 18.77 0.87 -37.43
C GLY A 45 20.16 1.37 -37.09
N THR A 46 20.74 0.91 -36.02
CA THR A 46 22.06 1.28 -35.52
C THR A 46 23.14 0.51 -36.33
N PRO A 47 24.03 1.16 -37.07
CA PRO A 47 25.12 0.52 -37.81
C PRO A 47 26.10 -0.18 -36.85
N LEU A 48 26.56 -1.36 -37.22
CA LEU A 48 27.67 -2.02 -36.54
C LEU A 48 28.94 -1.16 -36.64
N PRO A 49 29.59 -0.80 -35.51
CA PRO A 49 30.80 0.03 -35.53
C PRO A 49 32.06 -0.79 -35.82
N ILE A 50 32.01 -1.59 -36.90
CA ILE A 50 33.07 -2.54 -37.26
C ILE A 50 33.56 -2.21 -38.68
N TRP A 51 34.85 -2.02 -38.80
CA TRP A 51 35.53 -1.83 -40.10
C TRP A 51 36.45 -3.02 -40.35
N ARG A 52 36.46 -3.48 -41.59
CA ARG A 52 37.22 -4.65 -42.05
C ARG A 52 38.02 -4.29 -43.29
N SER A 53 39.28 -4.77 -43.38
CA SER A 53 40.06 -4.69 -44.62
C SER A 53 39.40 -5.53 -45.73
N GLU A 54 39.64 -5.19 -47.02
CA GLU A 54 39.02 -5.86 -48.16
C GLU A 54 39.27 -7.36 -48.19
N ASP A 55 40.47 -7.80 -47.75
CA ASP A 55 40.81 -9.20 -47.62
C ASP A 55 40.32 -9.86 -46.33
N GLY A 56 39.65 -9.14 -45.47
CA GLY A 56 39.10 -9.62 -44.20
C GLY A 56 40.11 -9.98 -43.10
N THR A 57 41.39 -9.68 -43.32
CA THR A 57 42.49 -10.08 -42.40
C THR A 57 42.60 -9.16 -41.20
N GLU A 58 42.19 -7.88 -41.33
CA GLU A 58 42.24 -6.88 -40.25
C GLU A 58 40.84 -6.35 -39.97
N ILE A 59 40.49 -6.27 -38.70
CA ILE A 59 39.17 -5.82 -38.20
C ILE A 59 39.42 -4.80 -37.09
N LYS A 60 38.66 -3.69 -37.16
CA LYS A 60 38.60 -2.67 -36.09
C LYS A 60 37.15 -2.55 -35.59
N CYS A 61 36.97 -2.61 -34.27
CA CYS A 61 35.71 -2.25 -33.65
C CYS A 61 35.89 -0.91 -32.93
N ILE A 62 35.08 0.09 -33.29
CA ILE A 62 35.20 1.47 -32.79
C ILE A 62 34.30 1.66 -31.61
N GLY A 63 34.85 2.04 -30.45
CA GLY A 63 34.13 2.16 -29.19
C GLY A 63 33.58 3.56 -28.88
N SER A 64 34.02 4.61 -29.62
CA SER A 64 33.55 5.98 -29.38
C SER A 64 33.66 6.87 -30.60
N VAL A 65 32.94 8.00 -30.59
CA VAL A 65 33.08 9.03 -31.66
C VAL A 65 34.46 9.64 -31.65
N GLU A 66 35.08 9.80 -30.46
CA GLU A 66 36.48 10.28 -30.36
C GLU A 66 37.45 9.34 -31.06
N GLU A 67 37.36 8.05 -30.83
CA GLU A 67 38.16 7.02 -31.52
C GLU A 67 37.89 7.03 -33.02
N LEU A 68 36.62 7.13 -33.44
CA LEU A 68 36.23 7.22 -34.84
C LEU A 68 36.86 8.42 -35.50
N MET A 69 36.82 9.58 -34.87
CA MET A 69 37.44 10.82 -35.40
C MET A 69 38.96 10.69 -35.52
N LYS A 70 39.61 10.08 -34.55
CA LYS A 70 41.06 9.80 -34.59
C LYS A 70 41.40 8.88 -35.76
N GLU A 71 40.62 7.83 -35.97
CA GLU A 71 40.84 6.90 -37.10
C GLU A 71 40.53 7.53 -38.47
N ILE A 72 39.51 8.39 -38.56
CA ILE A 72 39.21 9.17 -39.76
C ILE A 72 40.35 10.10 -40.08
N ASN A 73 40.92 10.83 -39.09
CA ASN A 73 42.08 11.71 -39.27
C ASN A 73 43.31 10.92 -39.76
N ALA A 74 43.55 9.71 -39.24
CA ALA A 74 44.61 8.84 -39.73
C ALA A 74 44.35 8.38 -41.18
N ALA A 75 43.12 8.11 -41.52
CA ALA A 75 42.74 7.75 -42.92
C ALA A 75 42.88 8.95 -43.89
N VAL A 76 42.63 10.16 -43.46
CA VAL A 76 42.90 11.39 -44.24
C VAL A 76 44.40 11.59 -44.42
N ALA A 77 45.20 11.45 -43.37
CA ALA A 77 46.66 11.58 -43.44
C ALA A 77 47.31 10.56 -44.36
N SER A 78 46.75 9.34 -44.43
CA SER A 78 47.20 8.27 -45.35
C SER A 78 46.68 8.41 -46.78
N GLY A 79 45.79 9.35 -47.05
CA GLY A 79 45.15 9.54 -48.36
C GLY A 79 44.01 8.58 -48.67
N VAL A 80 43.55 7.76 -47.73
CA VAL A 80 42.41 6.86 -47.87
C VAL A 80 41.08 7.63 -47.86
N MET A 81 40.99 8.72 -47.10
CA MET A 81 39.89 9.68 -47.14
C MET A 81 40.38 11.07 -47.55
N LYS A 82 39.49 11.84 -48.19
CA LYS A 82 39.82 13.21 -48.64
C LYS A 82 39.70 14.27 -47.55
N LYS A 83 38.77 14.10 -46.64
CA LYS A 83 38.50 15.00 -45.51
C LYS A 83 37.84 14.27 -44.36
N ASN A 84 37.92 14.81 -43.17
CA ASN A 84 37.13 14.40 -42.07
C ASN A 84 35.67 14.89 -42.27
N ILE A 85 34.69 13.98 -42.26
CA ILE A 85 33.28 14.32 -42.50
C ILE A 85 32.61 14.89 -41.25
N PHE A 86 33.24 14.77 -40.07
CA PHE A 86 32.78 15.33 -38.80
C PHE A 86 33.58 16.57 -38.37
N GLU A 87 34.05 17.33 -39.36
CA GLU A 87 34.79 18.57 -39.14
C GLU A 87 33.94 19.55 -38.34
N GLY A 88 34.51 20.08 -37.21
CA GLY A 88 33.84 21.00 -36.32
C GLY A 88 33.07 20.33 -35.18
N PHE A 89 32.98 19.00 -35.09
CA PHE A 89 32.49 18.31 -33.90
C PHE A 89 33.54 18.36 -32.79
N GLU A 90 33.10 18.72 -31.57
CA GLU A 90 33.96 18.84 -30.39
C GLU A 90 33.67 17.69 -29.44
N VAL A 91 34.65 16.81 -29.23
CA VAL A 91 34.56 15.73 -28.24
C VAL A 91 34.35 16.29 -26.86
N GLY A 92 33.40 15.76 -26.09
CA GLY A 92 33.04 16.20 -24.76
C GLY A 92 32.09 17.40 -24.69
N ASN A 93 31.72 18.00 -25.82
CA ASN A 93 30.66 19.01 -25.90
C ASN A 93 29.29 18.35 -26.15
N ASN A 94 28.46 18.25 -25.09
CA ASN A 94 27.16 17.60 -25.11
C ASN A 94 25.99 18.51 -25.56
N SER A 95 26.27 19.65 -26.20
CA SER A 95 25.24 20.54 -26.75
C SER A 95 24.53 19.91 -27.95
N ALA A 96 23.24 20.20 -28.12
CA ALA A 96 22.45 19.73 -29.26
C ALA A 96 23.04 20.21 -30.62
N GLU A 97 23.59 21.43 -30.65
CA GLU A 97 24.22 22.00 -31.84
C GLU A 97 25.49 21.23 -32.24
N ASN A 98 26.24 20.72 -31.28
CA ASN A 98 27.44 19.93 -31.55
C ASN A 98 27.07 18.55 -32.08
N TYR A 99 26.02 17.89 -31.50
CA TYR A 99 25.55 16.60 -31.96
C TYR A 99 24.94 16.62 -33.36
N GLN A 100 24.39 17.75 -33.82
CA GLN A 100 23.90 17.89 -35.21
C GLN A 100 25.00 17.82 -36.27
N LYS A 101 26.27 17.92 -35.87
CA LYS A 101 27.43 17.83 -36.79
C LYS A 101 27.85 16.38 -37.09
N VAL A 102 27.30 15.40 -36.36
CA VAL A 102 27.63 13.98 -36.49
C VAL A 102 26.38 13.19 -36.79
N ASP A 103 26.33 12.49 -37.90
CA ASP A 103 25.28 11.50 -38.20
C ASP A 103 25.91 10.13 -38.40
N LEU A 104 25.62 9.20 -37.51
CA LEU A 104 26.13 7.83 -37.52
C LEU A 104 25.16 6.83 -38.17
N HIS A 105 24.06 7.31 -38.78
CA HIS A 105 23.13 6.46 -39.50
C HIS A 105 23.59 6.21 -40.95
N ARG A 106 23.01 5.21 -41.55
CA ARG A 106 23.10 5.02 -42.98
C ARG A 106 22.28 6.09 -43.74
N PRO A 107 22.75 6.62 -44.91
CA PRO A 107 23.96 6.22 -45.65
C PRO A 107 25.25 6.93 -45.18
N PHE A 108 25.17 7.93 -44.29
CA PHE A 108 26.30 8.80 -43.96
C PHE A 108 27.52 8.06 -43.43
N VAL A 109 27.34 7.05 -42.61
CA VAL A 109 28.41 6.26 -42.00
C VAL A 109 29.06 5.30 -43.01
N ASP A 110 28.39 4.98 -44.12
CA ASP A 110 28.88 4.05 -45.14
C ASP A 110 30.01 4.69 -45.98
N ASP A 111 30.14 6.02 -45.98
CA ASP A 111 31.21 6.76 -46.67
C ASP A 111 32.46 6.95 -45.78
N ILE A 112 32.48 6.36 -44.57
CA ILE A 112 33.65 6.39 -43.67
C ILE A 112 34.54 5.19 -44.00
N PHE A 113 35.74 5.49 -44.47
CA PHE A 113 36.78 4.51 -44.70
C PHE A 113 37.91 4.70 -43.69
N LEU A 114 38.39 3.64 -43.08
CA LEU A 114 39.52 3.69 -42.17
C LEU A 114 40.78 3.10 -42.82
N VAL A 115 41.91 3.25 -42.14
CA VAL A 115 43.18 2.65 -42.58
C VAL A 115 43.61 1.60 -41.54
N SER A 116 44.02 0.43 -42.04
CA SER A 116 44.52 -0.64 -41.18
C SER A 116 45.95 -0.37 -40.72
N ALA A 117 46.42 -1.20 -39.76
CA ALA A 117 47.83 -1.12 -39.31
C ALA A 117 48.84 -1.39 -40.43
N THR A 118 48.45 -2.16 -41.45
CA THR A 118 49.27 -2.46 -42.63
C THR A 118 49.05 -1.46 -43.80
N GLY A 119 48.28 -0.38 -43.58
CA GLY A 119 48.02 0.64 -44.62
C GLY A 119 46.90 0.30 -45.60
N LYS A 120 46.14 -0.78 -45.39
CA LYS A 120 45.03 -1.18 -46.28
C LYS A 120 43.79 -0.34 -45.99
N LYS A 121 42.98 -0.07 -47.02
CA LYS A 121 41.67 0.56 -46.86
C LYS A 121 40.71 -0.41 -46.13
N MET A 122 39.97 0.13 -45.19
CA MET A 122 38.94 -0.64 -44.42
C MET A 122 37.57 -0.08 -44.71
N PHE A 123 36.60 -0.97 -44.84
CA PHE A 123 35.21 -0.69 -45.12
C PHE A 123 34.37 -1.07 -43.89
N ARG A 124 33.32 -0.29 -43.58
CA ARG A 124 32.38 -0.60 -42.54
C ARG A 124 31.61 -1.88 -42.91
N GLU A 125 31.35 -2.73 -41.93
CA GLU A 125 30.44 -3.88 -42.03
C GLU A 125 29.04 -3.38 -42.41
N PRO A 126 28.40 -3.84 -43.52
CA PRO A 126 27.14 -3.25 -44.00
C PRO A 126 25.95 -3.51 -43.12
N ASP A 127 26.01 -4.52 -42.30
CA ASP A 127 24.91 -4.89 -41.38
C ASP A 127 24.71 -3.85 -40.27
N LEU A 128 23.51 -3.93 -39.70
CA LEU A 128 23.09 -3.17 -38.51
C LEU A 128 23.08 -4.10 -37.32
N ILE A 129 23.08 -3.53 -36.12
CA ILE A 129 22.88 -4.28 -34.89
C ILE A 129 21.40 -4.65 -34.71
N ASP A 130 21.12 -5.73 -34.00
CA ASP A 130 19.74 -6.11 -33.59
C ASP A 130 19.10 -5.03 -32.73
N VAL A 131 17.90 -4.60 -33.10
CA VAL A 131 17.12 -3.61 -32.35
C VAL A 131 16.87 -4.03 -30.87
N TRP A 132 16.89 -5.31 -30.59
CA TRP A 132 16.83 -5.81 -29.23
C TRP A 132 18.10 -5.53 -28.42
N PHE A 133 19.24 -5.39 -29.11
CA PHE A 133 20.46 -4.89 -28.47
C PHE A 133 20.31 -3.40 -28.11
N ASP A 134 19.79 -2.58 -29.02
CA ASP A 134 19.59 -1.16 -28.77
C ASP A 134 18.73 -0.95 -27.52
N SER A 135 17.59 -1.64 -27.44
CA SER A 135 16.69 -1.56 -26.28
C SER A 135 17.30 -2.12 -25.00
N GLY A 136 18.10 -3.19 -25.08
CA GLY A 136 18.79 -3.78 -23.94
C GLY A 136 19.99 -2.96 -23.45
N ALA A 137 20.60 -2.19 -24.35
CA ALA A 137 21.72 -1.30 -24.05
C ALA A 137 21.29 0.06 -23.49
N MET A 138 19.99 0.40 -23.56
CA MET A 138 19.47 1.72 -23.17
C MET A 138 19.90 2.17 -21.75
N PRO A 139 19.89 1.32 -20.71
CA PRO A 139 20.35 1.74 -19.39
C PRO A 139 21.79 2.27 -19.36
N TYR A 140 22.64 1.74 -20.26
CA TYR A 140 24.03 2.14 -20.42
C TYR A 140 24.17 3.34 -21.36
N ALA A 141 23.50 3.29 -22.51
CA ALA A 141 23.59 4.31 -23.53
C ALA A 141 23.10 5.68 -23.08
N GLN A 142 22.03 5.75 -22.28
CA GLN A 142 21.50 7.01 -21.75
C GLN A 142 22.48 7.76 -20.83
N HIS A 143 23.45 7.04 -20.26
CA HIS A 143 24.51 7.60 -19.42
C HIS A 143 25.86 7.68 -20.11
N HIS A 144 25.92 7.46 -21.44
CA HIS A 144 27.14 7.46 -22.23
C HIS A 144 28.23 6.51 -21.71
N TYR A 145 27.83 5.33 -21.22
CA TYR A 145 28.79 4.31 -20.76
C TYR A 145 29.85 4.01 -21.84
N PRO A 146 31.16 3.88 -21.50
CA PRO A 146 31.78 3.91 -20.20
C PRO A 146 32.18 5.31 -19.71
N PHE A 147 31.79 6.38 -20.40
CA PHE A 147 32.15 7.75 -20.08
C PHE A 147 31.25 8.29 -18.99
N SER A 148 31.83 8.70 -17.85
CA SER A 148 31.10 9.33 -16.77
C SER A 148 30.61 10.73 -17.21
N LEU A 149 29.30 10.97 -17.18
CA LEU A 149 28.78 12.33 -17.19
C LEU A 149 29.33 13.10 -15.96
N PRO A 150 29.69 14.39 -16.10
CA PRO A 150 29.89 15.22 -14.91
C PRO A 150 28.61 15.13 -14.07
N PRO A 151 28.69 15.04 -12.72
CA PRO A 151 27.51 14.96 -11.88
C PRO A 151 26.60 16.13 -12.24
N THR A 152 25.43 15.85 -12.78
CA THR A 152 24.35 16.85 -12.86
C THR A 152 24.18 17.36 -11.44
N PRO A 153 24.23 18.70 -11.19
CA PRO A 153 23.93 19.20 -9.89
C PRO A 153 22.55 18.66 -9.51
N SER A 154 22.48 17.74 -8.56
CA SER A 154 21.21 17.27 -8.05
C SER A 154 20.54 18.47 -7.41
N THR A 155 19.63 19.09 -8.13
CA THR A 155 18.65 20.00 -7.55
C THR A 155 17.80 19.11 -6.62
N GLY A 156 18.17 19.10 -5.35
CA GLY A 156 17.50 18.32 -4.32
C GLY A 156 18.10 16.93 -4.10
N GLY A 157 19.40 16.87 -3.77
CA GLY A 157 19.96 15.73 -3.06
C GLY A 157 19.38 15.71 -1.66
N GLY A 158 18.21 15.13 -1.50
CA GLY A 158 17.75 14.71 -0.21
C GLY A 158 18.81 13.79 0.37
N GLU A 159 19.42 14.16 1.53
CA GLU A 159 20.22 13.25 2.31
C GLU A 159 19.40 11.96 2.42
N LYS A 160 19.95 10.81 2.01
CA LYS A 160 19.29 9.51 2.26
C LYS A 160 18.85 9.54 3.70
N ALA A 161 17.54 9.33 3.92
CA ALA A 161 17.01 9.38 5.26
C ALA A 161 17.82 8.45 6.18
N PRO A 162 18.05 8.81 7.43
CA PRO A 162 18.92 8.06 8.34
C PRO A 162 18.58 6.57 8.47
N TRP A 163 17.32 6.20 8.24
CA TRP A 163 16.84 4.82 8.32
C TRP A 163 17.33 3.89 7.18
N ASN A 164 17.77 4.43 6.03
CA ASN A 164 18.31 3.62 4.92
C ASN A 164 19.64 2.93 5.25
N MET A 165 20.20 3.18 6.42
CA MET A 165 21.48 2.64 6.89
C MET A 165 21.34 1.76 8.14
N ALA A 166 20.16 1.67 8.73
CA ALA A 166 19.90 0.93 9.95
C ALA A 166 18.89 -0.19 9.71
N ASP A 167 18.95 -1.25 10.51
CA ASP A 167 17.93 -2.29 10.56
C ASP A 167 16.58 -1.64 10.91
N PRO A 168 15.57 -1.73 10.03
CA PRO A 168 14.26 -1.10 10.24
C PRO A 168 13.55 -1.56 11.51
N ILE A 169 13.76 -2.80 11.94
CA ILE A 169 13.11 -3.40 13.12
C ILE A 169 13.65 -2.80 14.42
N ASN A 170 14.97 -2.55 14.47
CA ASN A 170 15.66 -2.11 15.70
C ASN A 170 15.99 -0.60 15.72
N TYR A 171 15.69 0.13 14.63
CA TYR A 171 16.12 1.52 14.45
C TYR A 171 15.68 2.45 15.58
N GLU A 172 14.42 2.43 15.97
CA GLU A 172 13.92 3.33 17.02
C GLU A 172 14.54 3.03 18.40
N LEU A 173 14.78 1.74 18.71
CA LEU A 173 15.48 1.35 19.92
C LEU A 173 16.95 1.81 19.91
N LEU A 174 17.63 1.58 18.80
CA LEU A 174 19.03 1.98 18.61
C LEU A 174 19.17 3.51 18.60
N LYS A 175 18.27 4.23 17.99
CA LYS A 175 18.20 5.70 17.97
C LYS A 175 17.95 6.27 19.37
N LYS A 176 17.09 5.64 20.16
CA LYS A 176 16.86 6.00 21.56
C LYS A 176 18.13 5.80 22.37
N ASN A 177 18.80 4.65 22.22
CA ASN A 177 20.05 4.34 22.88
C ASN A 177 21.17 5.32 22.42
N ALA A 178 21.27 5.63 21.14
CA ALA A 178 22.21 6.63 20.61
C ALA A 178 21.97 8.04 21.21
N LYS A 179 20.69 8.42 21.40
CA LYS A 179 20.33 9.70 22.04
C LYS A 179 20.68 9.73 23.53
N GLU A 180 20.52 8.60 24.22
CA GLU A 180 20.90 8.47 25.63
C GLU A 180 22.43 8.49 25.78
N ASN A 181 23.16 7.74 24.96
CA ASN A 181 24.64 7.69 24.98
C ASN A 181 25.26 9.06 24.68
N ARG A 182 24.60 9.93 23.89
CA ARG A 182 25.06 11.32 23.66
C ARG A 182 25.17 12.15 24.95
N LYS A 183 24.46 11.75 26.02
CA LYS A 183 24.52 12.43 27.32
C LYS A 183 25.70 11.97 28.18
N PHE A 184 26.29 10.82 27.84
CA PHE A 184 27.33 10.14 28.61
C PHE A 184 28.63 9.95 27.81
N SER A 185 28.90 10.80 26.80
CA SER A 185 30.12 10.74 25.99
C SER A 185 31.38 10.78 26.90
N THR A 186 32.36 9.97 26.57
CA THR A 186 33.67 9.98 27.25
C THR A 186 34.41 11.29 27.02
N GLN A 187 35.42 11.56 27.81
CA GLN A 187 36.26 12.74 27.63
C GLN A 187 36.99 12.72 26.28
N ALA A 188 37.47 11.55 25.85
CA ALA A 188 38.13 11.36 24.55
C ALA A 188 37.17 11.59 23.37
N GLU A 189 35.99 11.01 23.40
CA GLU A 189 34.96 11.28 22.39
C GLU A 189 34.60 12.76 22.31
N SER A 190 34.47 13.45 23.43
CA SER A 190 34.16 14.88 23.46
C SER A 190 35.27 15.73 22.84
N VAL A 191 36.54 15.41 23.14
CA VAL A 191 37.72 16.09 22.57
C VAL A 191 37.81 15.89 21.06
N LEU A 192 37.55 14.66 20.59
CA LEU A 192 37.60 14.36 19.17
C LEU A 192 36.38 15.00 18.43
N TRP A 193 35.20 15.01 19.04
CA TRP A 193 34.01 15.64 18.48
C TRP A 193 34.20 17.14 18.24
N GLU A 194 34.87 17.86 19.11
CA GLU A 194 35.15 19.29 18.92
C GLU A 194 35.99 19.57 17.65
N ALA A 195 36.79 18.62 17.20
CA ALA A 195 37.55 18.74 15.95
C ALA A 195 36.74 18.31 14.72
N LEU A 196 35.79 17.35 14.87
CA LEU A 196 35.04 16.77 13.76
C LEU A 196 33.73 17.52 13.44
N ARG A 197 33.16 18.25 14.44
CA ARG A 197 31.84 18.90 14.30
C ARG A 197 31.91 20.11 13.35
N ALA A 198 30.74 20.51 12.85
CA ALA A 198 30.53 21.71 12.05
C ALA A 198 31.40 21.79 10.76
N LYS A 199 31.82 20.66 10.22
CA LYS A 199 32.67 20.55 9.02
C LYS A 199 34.07 21.19 9.22
N GLN A 200 34.60 21.23 10.44
CA GLN A 200 35.87 21.84 10.74
C GLN A 200 37.06 21.03 10.18
N LEU A 201 36.89 19.73 9.98
CA LEU A 201 37.91 18.90 9.38
C LEU A 201 37.74 18.87 7.87
N ASP A 202 38.48 19.68 7.15
CA ASP A 202 38.57 19.76 5.69
C ASP A 202 37.18 19.78 4.97
N SER A 203 36.21 20.46 5.56
CA SER A 203 34.81 20.59 5.10
C SER A 203 33.98 19.29 5.11
N PHE A 204 34.49 18.19 5.64
CA PHE A 204 33.74 16.92 5.74
C PHE A 204 32.71 16.96 6.88
N LYS A 205 31.55 16.38 6.64
CA LYS A 205 30.45 16.27 7.62
C LYS A 205 30.56 14.95 8.38
N PHE A 206 30.91 15.03 9.65
CA PHE A 206 30.88 13.91 10.58
C PHE A 206 29.56 13.88 11.36
N ARG A 207 29.10 12.70 11.69
CA ARG A 207 27.98 12.46 12.61
C ARG A 207 28.47 11.65 13.79
N ARG A 208 27.95 11.91 15.00
CA ARG A 208 28.31 11.17 16.21
C ARG A 208 27.18 10.25 16.65
N LEU A 209 27.54 9.08 17.21
CA LEU A 209 26.62 8.07 17.72
C LEU A 209 25.51 7.82 16.69
N HIS A 210 25.96 7.45 15.49
CA HIS A 210 25.09 7.20 14.35
C HIS A 210 24.76 5.70 14.24
N VAL A 211 23.52 5.38 13.89
CA VAL A 211 23.09 3.99 13.70
C VAL A 211 23.41 3.55 12.28
N ILE A 212 24.14 2.44 12.15
CA ILE A 212 24.43 1.75 10.89
C ILE A 212 24.09 0.28 11.10
N ASP A 213 23.15 -0.27 10.33
CA ASP A 213 22.61 -1.60 10.51
C ASP A 213 22.15 -1.84 11.96
N LEU A 214 22.70 -2.81 12.66
CA LEU A 214 22.43 -3.12 14.07
C LEU A 214 23.36 -2.40 15.06
N PHE A 215 24.24 -1.53 14.60
CA PHE A 215 25.31 -0.95 15.40
C PHE A 215 25.16 0.56 15.59
N ILE A 216 25.54 1.04 16.76
CA ILE A 216 25.77 2.47 17.02
C ILE A 216 27.26 2.70 16.92
N VAL A 217 27.71 3.56 15.99
CA VAL A 217 29.13 3.92 15.79
C VAL A 217 29.41 5.30 16.38
N ASP A 218 30.62 5.50 16.95
CA ASP A 218 30.94 6.73 17.66
C ASP A 218 30.94 7.93 16.72
N PHE A 219 31.66 7.84 15.60
CA PHE A 219 31.67 8.87 14.57
C PHE A 219 31.67 8.25 13.18
N VAL A 220 30.97 8.91 12.25
CA VAL A 220 30.97 8.49 10.85
C VAL A 220 30.97 9.67 9.90
N CYS A 221 31.81 9.59 8.88
CA CYS A 221 31.75 10.41 7.68
C CYS A 221 31.10 9.62 6.56
N LEU A 222 29.82 9.85 6.31
CA LEU A 222 29.04 9.07 5.34
C LEU A 222 29.55 9.26 3.91
N SER A 223 30.00 10.46 3.56
CA SER A 223 30.51 10.76 2.21
C SER A 223 31.82 10.04 1.88
N LYS A 224 32.59 9.63 2.90
CA LYS A 224 33.85 8.86 2.75
C LYS A 224 33.71 7.42 3.23
N LYS A 225 32.49 7.00 3.64
CA LYS A 225 32.23 5.68 4.26
C LYS A 225 33.27 5.34 5.36
N LEU A 226 33.65 6.34 6.15
CA LEU A 226 34.68 6.22 7.20
C LEU A 226 34.01 6.24 8.57
N ILE A 227 34.22 5.19 9.34
CA ILE A 227 33.80 5.07 10.73
C ILE A 227 35.02 5.29 11.62
N ILE A 228 34.85 6.02 12.71
CA ILE A 228 35.87 6.22 13.73
C ILE A 228 35.28 5.76 15.06
N GLU A 229 35.92 4.81 15.73
CA GLU A 229 35.60 4.31 17.05
C GLU A 229 36.67 4.70 18.07
N VAL A 230 36.25 5.06 19.28
CA VAL A 230 37.12 5.45 20.36
C VAL A 230 36.97 4.45 21.51
N ASP A 231 37.95 3.54 21.62
CA ASP A 231 37.88 2.39 22.51
C ASP A 231 38.43 2.70 23.91
N GLY A 232 37.65 2.32 24.95
CA GLY A 232 38.09 2.35 26.35
C GLY A 232 38.84 1.07 26.76
N VAL A 233 39.48 1.09 27.94
CA VAL A 233 40.31 0.00 28.50
C VAL A 233 39.54 -1.33 28.74
N ILE A 234 38.21 -1.36 28.54
CA ILE A 234 37.37 -2.50 28.92
C ILE A 234 37.34 -3.64 27.85
N HIS A 235 37.88 -3.40 26.64
CA HIS A 235 37.81 -4.35 25.51
C HIS A 235 38.96 -5.40 25.45
N THR A 236 39.64 -5.71 26.54
CA THR A 236 40.81 -6.62 26.55
C THR A 236 40.47 -8.09 26.90
N THR A 237 39.19 -8.47 27.00
CA THR A 237 38.84 -9.89 27.23
C THR A 237 38.66 -10.64 25.87
N PRO A 238 39.10 -11.92 25.79
CA PRO A 238 39.04 -12.69 24.52
C PRO A 238 37.63 -12.80 23.89
N GLU A 239 36.57 -12.81 24.69
CA GLU A 239 35.18 -12.90 24.25
C GLU A 239 34.72 -11.59 23.58
N ASN A 240 35.16 -10.43 24.07
CA ASN A 240 34.85 -9.13 23.50
C ASN A 240 35.63 -8.88 22.19
N GLN A 241 36.86 -9.35 22.07
CA GLN A 241 37.66 -9.24 20.85
C GLN A 241 37.00 -9.98 19.67
N THR A 242 36.45 -11.17 19.88
CA THR A 242 35.76 -11.93 18.81
C THR A 242 34.48 -11.22 18.35
N SER A 243 33.75 -10.57 19.26
CA SER A 243 32.54 -9.80 18.94
C SER A 243 32.87 -8.50 18.18
N ASP A 244 33.97 -7.82 18.56
CA ASP A 244 34.43 -6.59 17.92
C ASP A 244 35.03 -6.85 16.52
N GLU A 245 35.66 -8.00 16.32
CA GLU A 245 36.13 -8.44 15.00
C GLU A 245 34.96 -8.74 14.07
N GLN A 246 33.95 -9.47 14.53
CA GLN A 246 32.74 -9.75 13.76
C GLN A 246 31.98 -8.46 13.39
N ARG A 247 31.83 -7.52 14.35
CA ARG A 247 31.24 -6.20 14.12
C ARG A 247 32.01 -5.43 13.03
N THR A 248 33.34 -5.42 13.12
CA THR A 248 34.20 -4.75 12.16
C THR A 248 34.08 -5.38 10.76
N GLU A 249 33.99 -6.71 10.69
CA GLU A 249 33.81 -7.43 9.42
C GLU A 249 32.46 -7.09 8.76
N ILE A 250 31.37 -7.04 9.54
CA ILE A 250 30.05 -6.62 9.04
C ILE A 250 30.09 -5.19 8.50
N LEU A 251 30.71 -4.25 9.26
CA LEU A 251 30.81 -2.87 8.82
C LEU A 251 31.69 -2.73 7.55
N LYS A 252 32.75 -3.52 7.42
CA LYS A 252 33.56 -3.58 6.21
C LYS A 252 32.79 -4.16 5.03
N ASN A 253 31.98 -5.20 5.23
CA ASN A 253 31.13 -5.79 4.20
C ASN A 253 30.03 -4.81 3.72
N LEU A 254 29.61 -3.86 4.57
CA LEU A 254 28.76 -2.72 4.22
C LEU A 254 29.53 -1.59 3.51
N GLY A 255 30.82 -1.78 3.25
CA GLY A 255 31.68 -0.88 2.50
C GLY A 255 32.26 0.27 3.31
N TYR A 256 32.32 0.17 4.64
CA TYR A 256 32.91 1.18 5.50
C TYR A 256 34.38 0.84 5.84
N SER A 257 35.27 1.84 5.79
CA SER A 257 36.56 1.79 6.49
C SER A 257 36.36 2.10 7.98
N VAL A 258 37.01 1.34 8.87
CA VAL A 258 36.85 1.52 10.31
C VAL A 258 38.24 1.83 10.89
N LEU A 259 38.38 3.03 11.45
CA LEU A 259 39.55 3.45 12.25
C LEU A 259 39.21 3.35 13.73
N ARG A 260 40.15 2.78 14.51
CA ARG A 260 40.00 2.67 15.96
C ARG A 260 41.12 3.40 16.64
N PHE A 261 40.79 4.17 17.67
CA PHE A 261 41.75 4.89 18.52
C PHE A 261 41.44 4.59 19.97
N SER A 262 42.44 4.39 20.78
CA SER A 262 42.28 4.31 22.23
C SER A 262 41.97 5.68 22.85
N ASN A 263 41.28 5.70 23.98
CA ASN A 263 41.09 6.93 24.75
C ASN A 263 42.43 7.66 25.04
N GLU A 264 43.49 6.92 25.30
CA GLU A 264 44.82 7.44 25.60
C GLU A 264 45.42 8.13 24.37
N GLU A 265 45.36 7.56 23.18
CA GLU A 265 45.84 8.21 21.94
C GLU A 265 45.12 9.52 21.68
N VAL A 266 43.75 9.55 21.82
CA VAL A 266 42.95 10.76 21.57
C VAL A 266 43.27 11.87 22.57
N LEU A 267 43.52 11.52 23.85
CA LEU A 267 43.78 12.49 24.90
C LEU A 267 45.25 12.95 24.94
N SER A 268 46.19 12.09 24.57
CA SER A 268 47.63 12.42 24.60
C SER A 268 48.08 13.18 23.34
N ASP A 269 47.62 12.80 22.15
CA ASP A 269 47.99 13.44 20.89
C ASP A 269 46.86 13.50 19.88
N ARG A 270 45.90 14.41 20.13
CA ARG A 270 44.75 14.65 19.25
C ARG A 270 45.18 15.01 17.82
N ASN A 271 46.30 15.70 17.64
CA ASN A 271 46.73 16.17 16.31
C ASN A 271 47.17 15.00 15.45
N SER A 272 47.90 14.02 15.99
CA SER A 272 48.28 12.81 15.28
C SER A 272 47.07 11.97 14.90
N VAL A 273 46.03 11.91 15.78
CA VAL A 273 44.75 11.24 15.47
C VAL A 273 44.05 11.92 14.30
N ILE A 274 44.02 13.26 14.29
CA ILE A 274 43.40 14.04 13.20
C ILE A 274 44.15 13.84 11.88
N GLU A 275 45.51 13.80 11.92
CA GLU A 275 46.31 13.52 10.73
C GLU A 275 46.04 12.15 10.17
N LYS A 276 45.97 11.10 11.00
CA LYS A 276 45.58 9.74 10.56
C LYS A 276 44.18 9.69 9.93
N ILE A 277 43.21 10.42 10.50
CA ILE A 277 41.88 10.55 9.93
C ILE A 277 41.91 11.24 8.56
N LEU A 278 42.70 12.32 8.43
CA LEU A 278 42.86 13.05 7.16
C LEU A 278 43.57 12.20 6.11
N ASP A 279 44.58 11.42 6.51
CA ASP A 279 45.30 10.55 5.59
C ASP A 279 44.41 9.40 5.12
N GLU A 280 43.62 8.79 5.99
CA GLU A 280 42.60 7.79 5.59
C GLU A 280 41.55 8.41 4.68
N ILE A 281 41.11 9.66 4.93
CA ILE A 281 40.19 10.39 4.03
C ILE A 281 40.81 10.63 2.66
N LYS A 282 42.13 10.85 2.58
CA LYS A 282 42.89 11.05 1.32
C LYS A 282 43.23 9.73 0.64
N GLU A 283 43.62 8.71 1.44
CA GLU A 283 43.92 7.35 0.95
C GLU A 283 42.68 6.53 0.60
N THR A 284 41.54 6.78 1.26
CA THR A 284 40.28 6.29 0.73
C THR A 284 40.15 6.83 -0.69
N ARG A 285 40.66 6.02 -1.65
CA ARG A 285 40.47 6.26 -3.06
C ARG A 285 39.06 6.77 -3.23
N GLU A 286 38.92 7.95 -3.83
CA GLU A 286 37.65 8.24 -4.44
C GLU A 286 37.35 6.99 -5.30
N PRO A 287 36.24 6.25 -5.04
CA PRO A 287 35.81 5.21 -5.99
C PRO A 287 35.93 5.91 -7.33
N SER A 288 36.62 5.28 -8.29
CA SER A 288 36.81 5.86 -9.61
C SER A 288 35.49 6.46 -10.01
N LEU A 289 35.46 7.67 -10.58
CA LEU A 289 34.22 8.33 -11.03
C LEU A 289 33.34 7.35 -11.84
N GLU A 290 33.94 6.35 -12.46
CA GLU A 290 33.32 5.22 -13.14
C GLU A 290 32.38 4.38 -12.26
N GLY A 291 32.69 4.16 -10.97
CA GLY A 291 31.82 3.40 -10.05
C GLY A 291 30.68 4.24 -9.45
N ARG A 292 30.83 5.56 -9.32
CA ARG A 292 29.87 6.42 -8.60
C ARG A 292 28.59 6.75 -9.38
N VAL A 293 28.64 6.77 -10.70
CA VAL A 293 27.44 7.04 -11.54
C VAL A 293 26.47 5.87 -11.45
N TRP A 294 26.95 4.68 -11.20
CA TRP A 294 26.16 3.43 -11.11
C TRP A 294 25.71 3.09 -9.69
N GLU A 295 26.42 3.57 -8.65
CA GLU A 295 25.98 3.35 -7.26
C GLU A 295 24.66 4.08 -6.99
N GLY A 296 23.53 3.35 -7.13
CA GLY A 296 22.18 3.81 -6.85
C GLY A 296 21.26 3.94 -8.07
N LEU A 297 21.78 3.88 -9.29
CA LEU A 297 20.97 3.90 -10.52
C LEU A 297 20.85 2.51 -11.18
N PHE A 298 21.82 1.63 -10.95
CA PHE A 298 21.88 0.30 -11.55
C PHE A 298 22.39 -0.76 -10.56
N PRO A 299 21.78 -1.97 -10.47
CA PRO A 299 20.59 -2.40 -11.23
C PRO A 299 19.32 -1.63 -10.82
N ALA A 300 18.36 -1.52 -11.74
CA ALA A 300 17.06 -0.90 -11.47
C ALA A 300 16.35 -1.62 -10.32
N ASP A 301 15.66 -0.85 -9.45
CA ASP A 301 14.92 -1.44 -8.35
C ASP A 301 13.71 -2.23 -8.82
N PHE A 302 13.04 -1.80 -9.92
CA PHE A 302 11.81 -2.40 -10.40
C PHE A 302 11.63 -2.26 -11.91
N ILE A 303 11.05 -3.32 -12.53
CA ILE A 303 10.58 -3.31 -13.91
C ILE A 303 9.26 -4.08 -14.02
N ALA A 304 8.33 -3.63 -14.88
CA ALA A 304 7.06 -4.30 -15.14
C ALA A 304 6.74 -4.28 -16.65
N GLU A 305 6.58 -5.47 -17.22
CA GLU A 305 6.19 -5.65 -18.62
C GLU A 305 5.38 -6.94 -18.81
N GLY A 306 4.84 -7.16 -20.00
CA GLY A 306 4.13 -8.38 -20.34
C GLY A 306 5.01 -9.64 -20.26
N VAL A 307 4.39 -10.78 -19.99
CA VAL A 307 5.07 -12.08 -19.86
C VAL A 307 5.80 -12.51 -21.15
N ASP A 308 5.43 -11.96 -22.32
CA ASP A 308 6.11 -12.19 -23.58
C ASP A 308 7.54 -11.63 -23.60
N GLN A 309 7.81 -10.58 -22.78
CA GLN A 309 9.14 -9.95 -22.68
C GLN A 309 10.21 -10.84 -22.01
N THR A 310 9.85 -11.99 -21.47
CA THR A 310 10.80 -13.04 -21.10
C THR A 310 11.68 -13.52 -22.25
N ARG A 311 11.21 -13.34 -23.50
CA ARG A 311 11.97 -13.63 -24.74
C ARG A 311 12.25 -12.36 -25.56
N GLY A 312 12.21 -11.21 -24.93
CA GLY A 312 12.46 -9.89 -25.50
C GLY A 312 13.27 -9.05 -24.54
N TRP A 313 12.70 -7.96 -24.05
CA TRP A 313 13.42 -6.94 -23.30
C TRP A 313 14.02 -7.44 -21.98
N PHE A 314 13.32 -8.27 -21.20
CA PHE A 314 13.89 -8.85 -19.98
C PHE A 314 15.15 -9.65 -20.24
N PHE A 315 15.15 -10.42 -21.35
CA PHE A 315 16.32 -11.22 -21.74
C PHE A 315 17.48 -10.32 -22.17
N THR A 316 17.26 -9.33 -23.03
CA THR A 316 18.34 -8.51 -23.57
C THR A 316 18.97 -7.62 -22.50
N LEU A 317 18.16 -7.04 -21.60
CA LEU A 317 18.65 -6.31 -20.43
C LEU A 317 19.53 -7.21 -19.54
N HIS A 318 19.04 -8.40 -19.21
CA HIS A 318 19.77 -9.34 -18.35
C HIS A 318 21.07 -9.86 -19.01
N ALA A 319 21.03 -10.11 -20.31
CA ALA A 319 22.20 -10.56 -21.05
C ALA A 319 23.30 -9.48 -21.07
N ILE A 320 22.95 -8.23 -21.40
CA ILE A 320 23.91 -7.13 -21.48
C ILE A 320 24.47 -6.81 -20.09
N ALA A 321 23.63 -6.73 -19.05
CA ALA A 321 24.08 -6.50 -17.68
C ALA A 321 25.02 -7.60 -17.18
N THR A 322 24.73 -8.87 -17.50
CA THR A 322 25.61 -9.98 -17.17
C THR A 322 26.96 -9.89 -17.86
N MET A 323 27.01 -9.40 -19.11
CA MET A 323 28.25 -9.29 -19.88
C MET A 323 29.10 -8.10 -19.45
N ILE A 324 28.48 -6.96 -19.10
CA ILE A 324 29.20 -5.71 -18.79
C ILE A 324 29.56 -5.62 -17.31
N ASP A 325 28.57 -5.82 -16.41
CA ASP A 325 28.72 -5.56 -14.97
C ASP A 325 28.74 -6.83 -14.13
N GLU A 326 28.61 -8.01 -14.76
CA GLU A 326 28.50 -9.27 -14.04
C GLU A 326 27.31 -9.27 -13.04
N SER A 327 26.27 -8.51 -13.31
CA SER A 327 25.13 -8.22 -12.43
C SER A 327 23.79 -8.49 -13.10
N VAL A 328 22.70 -8.33 -12.34
CA VAL A 328 21.33 -8.25 -12.87
C VAL A 328 21.06 -6.85 -13.39
N ALA A 329 20.17 -6.69 -14.37
CA ALA A 329 19.72 -5.38 -14.83
C ALA A 329 18.65 -4.76 -13.91
N PHE A 330 17.93 -5.59 -13.16
CA PHE A 330 16.83 -5.21 -12.28
C PHE A 330 16.72 -6.21 -11.11
N LYS A 331 16.31 -5.71 -9.94
CA LYS A 331 16.18 -6.50 -8.71
C LYS A 331 14.81 -7.15 -8.58
N ASN A 332 13.74 -6.42 -8.94
CA ASN A 332 12.35 -6.83 -8.80
C ASN A 332 11.61 -6.69 -10.12
N ILE A 333 10.74 -7.64 -10.42
CA ILE A 333 10.01 -7.69 -11.68
C ILE A 333 8.57 -8.16 -11.47
N ILE A 334 7.62 -7.43 -12.05
CA ILE A 334 6.27 -7.91 -12.28
C ILE A 334 6.13 -8.31 -13.75
N SER A 335 5.89 -9.60 -13.98
CA SER A 335 5.61 -10.13 -15.30
C SER A 335 4.10 -10.15 -15.52
N ASN A 336 3.57 -9.10 -16.16
CA ASN A 336 2.13 -8.88 -16.28
C ASN A 336 1.44 -9.97 -17.11
N GLY A 337 0.26 -10.38 -16.64
CA GLY A 337 -0.68 -11.23 -17.37
C GLY A 337 -1.35 -10.50 -18.53
N LEU A 338 -2.21 -11.21 -19.25
CA LEU A 338 -2.96 -10.65 -20.36
C LEU A 338 -4.25 -9.98 -19.89
N VAL A 339 -4.61 -8.86 -20.53
CA VAL A 339 -5.95 -8.28 -20.41
C VAL A 339 -6.86 -8.96 -21.44
N LEU A 340 -7.87 -9.68 -20.96
CA LEU A 340 -8.83 -10.45 -21.74
C LEU A 340 -10.19 -9.73 -21.71
N ASP A 341 -11.09 -10.06 -22.64
CA ASP A 341 -12.46 -9.61 -22.58
C ASP A 341 -13.22 -10.24 -21.38
N LYS A 342 -14.42 -9.79 -21.09
CA LYS A 342 -15.22 -10.30 -19.96
C LYS A 342 -15.51 -11.80 -20.01
N SER A 343 -15.44 -12.39 -21.20
CA SER A 343 -15.61 -13.83 -21.43
C SER A 343 -14.31 -14.62 -21.30
N GLY A 344 -13.16 -13.93 -21.16
CA GLY A 344 -11.84 -14.54 -21.03
C GLY A 344 -11.15 -14.79 -22.37
N ASN A 345 -11.60 -14.19 -23.47
CA ASN A 345 -10.96 -14.29 -24.78
C ASN A 345 -9.93 -13.16 -24.98
N LYS A 346 -8.91 -13.43 -25.78
CA LYS A 346 -7.93 -12.40 -26.14
C LYS A 346 -8.61 -11.26 -26.91
N MET A 347 -8.39 -10.02 -26.46
CA MET A 347 -8.89 -8.84 -27.15
C MET A 347 -8.23 -8.65 -28.52
N SER A 348 -9.03 -8.30 -29.52
CA SER A 348 -8.57 -8.05 -30.89
C SER A 348 -9.47 -7.03 -31.57
N LYS A 349 -8.88 -6.02 -32.24
CA LYS A 349 -9.63 -5.05 -33.05
C LYS A 349 -10.45 -5.75 -34.14
N ARG A 350 -9.93 -6.84 -34.70
CA ARG A 350 -10.63 -7.64 -35.75
C ARG A 350 -11.90 -8.30 -35.25
N LEU A 351 -11.95 -8.71 -33.97
CA LEU A 351 -13.12 -9.36 -33.36
C LEU A 351 -14.10 -8.34 -32.75
N GLY A 352 -13.75 -7.05 -32.72
CA GLY A 352 -14.59 -6.01 -32.13
C GLY A 352 -14.75 -6.12 -30.61
N ASN A 353 -13.96 -6.95 -29.94
CA ASN A 353 -14.01 -7.15 -28.49
C ASN A 353 -12.90 -6.36 -27.72
N ALA A 354 -12.16 -5.52 -28.41
CA ALA A 354 -11.14 -4.67 -27.79
C ALA A 354 -11.81 -3.40 -27.23
N VAL A 355 -11.54 -3.10 -25.98
CA VAL A 355 -11.93 -1.83 -25.35
C VAL A 355 -10.90 -0.77 -25.71
N ASP A 356 -11.37 0.41 -26.15
CA ASP A 356 -10.51 1.55 -26.36
C ASP A 356 -10.17 2.18 -25.00
N PRO A 357 -8.89 2.20 -24.59
CA PRO A 357 -8.52 2.72 -23.27
C PRO A 357 -8.74 4.22 -23.15
N PHE A 358 -8.63 5.00 -24.23
CA PHE A 358 -8.84 6.44 -24.20
C PHE A 358 -10.33 6.78 -24.02
N ALA A 359 -11.21 6.07 -24.71
CA ALA A 359 -12.65 6.21 -24.51
C ALA A 359 -13.06 5.84 -23.07
N ALA A 360 -12.48 4.77 -22.53
CA ALA A 360 -12.73 4.37 -21.14
C ALA A 360 -12.21 5.42 -20.12
N ILE A 361 -11.05 6.03 -20.39
CA ILE A 361 -10.49 7.12 -19.56
C ILE A 361 -11.37 8.36 -19.62
N GLU A 362 -11.89 8.71 -20.79
CA GLU A 362 -12.74 9.89 -20.98
C GLU A 362 -14.07 9.74 -20.23
N GLU A 363 -14.68 8.55 -20.25
CA GLU A 363 -15.97 8.28 -19.61
C GLU A 363 -15.87 8.07 -18.09
N HIS A 364 -14.88 7.32 -17.64
CA HIS A 364 -14.80 6.86 -16.25
C HIS A 364 -13.70 7.58 -15.45
N GLY A 365 -12.70 8.17 -16.10
CA GLY A 365 -11.49 8.72 -15.50
C GLY A 365 -10.35 7.70 -15.45
N SER A 366 -9.12 8.19 -15.45
CA SER A 366 -7.92 7.33 -15.40
C SER A 366 -7.76 6.61 -14.08
N ASP A 367 -8.00 7.26 -12.94
CA ASP A 367 -7.81 6.67 -11.61
C ASP A 367 -8.77 5.52 -11.31
N PRO A 368 -10.07 5.56 -11.62
CA PRO A 368 -10.95 4.40 -11.50
C PRO A 368 -10.49 3.20 -12.36
N LEU A 369 -10.02 3.46 -13.58
CA LEU A 369 -9.49 2.41 -14.46
C LEU A 369 -8.21 1.79 -13.85
N ARG A 370 -7.26 2.61 -13.39
CA ARG A 370 -6.02 2.16 -12.73
C ARG A 370 -6.32 1.33 -11.49
N TRP A 371 -7.21 1.82 -10.63
CA TRP A 371 -7.62 1.11 -9.41
C TRP A 371 -8.26 -0.23 -9.70
N TYR A 372 -9.18 -0.27 -10.67
CA TYR A 372 -9.81 -1.52 -11.11
C TYR A 372 -8.77 -2.54 -11.59
N MET A 373 -7.85 -2.13 -12.46
CA MET A 373 -6.83 -3.03 -13.00
C MET A 373 -5.88 -3.57 -11.92
N LEU A 374 -5.56 -2.76 -10.91
CA LEU A 374 -4.63 -3.14 -9.85
C LEU A 374 -5.29 -3.94 -8.72
N THR A 375 -6.60 -3.74 -8.46
CA THR A 375 -7.27 -4.35 -7.31
C THR A 375 -8.18 -5.53 -7.66
N ASN A 376 -8.62 -5.64 -8.91
CA ASN A 376 -9.53 -6.71 -9.35
C ASN A 376 -8.84 -8.08 -9.38
N SER A 377 -7.61 -8.14 -9.92
CA SER A 377 -6.77 -9.35 -9.92
C SER A 377 -5.31 -8.96 -9.73
N GLN A 378 -4.47 -9.95 -9.37
CA GLN A 378 -3.02 -9.71 -9.31
C GLN A 378 -2.50 -9.30 -10.70
N PRO A 379 -1.52 -8.37 -10.80
CA PRO A 379 -1.00 -7.90 -12.09
C PRO A 379 -0.44 -9.02 -13.00
N TRP A 380 0.06 -10.10 -12.42
CA TRP A 380 0.58 -11.26 -13.14
C TRP A 380 -0.47 -12.29 -13.57
N ASP A 381 -1.71 -12.16 -13.09
CA ASP A 381 -2.83 -12.99 -13.53
C ASP A 381 -3.51 -12.39 -14.75
N ASN A 382 -4.18 -13.23 -15.52
CA ASN A 382 -4.98 -12.75 -16.62
C ASN A 382 -6.22 -12.01 -16.11
N LEU A 383 -6.33 -10.73 -16.43
CA LEU A 383 -7.47 -9.90 -16.06
C LEU A 383 -8.61 -10.07 -17.07
N LYS A 384 -9.78 -10.54 -16.63
CA LYS A 384 -11.03 -10.45 -17.39
C LYS A 384 -11.59 -9.04 -17.21
N PHE A 385 -11.37 -8.20 -18.22
CA PHE A 385 -11.77 -6.80 -18.16
C PHE A 385 -13.26 -6.65 -18.43
N ASP A 386 -13.97 -5.99 -17.52
CA ASP A 386 -15.35 -5.59 -17.64
C ASP A 386 -15.52 -4.13 -17.22
N ILE A 387 -16.04 -3.29 -18.11
CA ILE A 387 -16.25 -1.86 -17.86
C ILE A 387 -17.20 -1.61 -16.68
N SER A 388 -18.18 -2.49 -16.45
CA SER A 388 -19.07 -2.41 -15.30
C SER A 388 -18.33 -2.53 -13.95
N GLY A 389 -17.19 -3.22 -13.93
CA GLY A 389 -16.32 -3.30 -12.77
C GLY A 389 -15.60 -1.97 -12.49
N VAL A 390 -15.29 -1.19 -13.54
CA VAL A 390 -14.74 0.17 -13.38
C VAL A 390 -15.79 1.08 -12.76
N ASP A 391 -17.05 1.00 -13.21
CA ASP A 391 -18.17 1.74 -12.61
C ASP A 391 -18.40 1.37 -11.15
N GLU A 392 -18.27 0.09 -10.83
CA GLU A 392 -18.40 -0.39 -9.46
C GLU A 392 -17.32 0.21 -8.56
N VAL A 393 -16.06 0.23 -9.01
CA VAL A 393 -14.93 0.87 -8.30
C VAL A 393 -15.18 2.37 -8.14
N LYS A 394 -15.59 3.06 -9.22
CA LYS A 394 -15.92 4.50 -9.19
C LYS A 394 -16.96 4.80 -8.11
N ARG A 395 -18.02 4.00 -8.03
CA ARG A 395 -19.10 4.17 -7.05
C ARG A 395 -18.70 3.75 -5.64
N LYS A 396 -18.10 2.55 -5.48
CA LYS A 396 -17.83 1.97 -4.15
C LYS A 396 -16.62 2.56 -3.46
N PHE A 397 -15.51 2.76 -4.17
CA PHE A 397 -14.30 3.29 -3.57
C PHE A 397 -14.26 4.82 -3.67
N PHE A 398 -14.19 5.37 -4.88
CA PHE A 398 -14.07 6.83 -5.07
C PHE A 398 -15.29 7.59 -4.56
N GLY A 399 -16.49 7.08 -4.83
CA GLY A 399 -17.72 7.68 -4.33
C GLY A 399 -17.80 7.69 -2.80
N THR A 400 -17.33 6.62 -2.14
CA THR A 400 -17.29 6.55 -0.68
C THR A 400 -16.24 7.50 -0.10
N LEU A 401 -15.05 7.55 -0.69
CA LEU A 401 -13.98 8.46 -0.25
C LEU A 401 -14.39 9.92 -0.47
N TYR A 402 -14.97 10.23 -1.64
CA TYR A 402 -15.51 11.57 -1.92
C TYR A 402 -16.61 11.98 -0.93
N ASN A 403 -17.57 11.10 -0.66
CA ASN A 403 -18.64 11.40 0.30
C ASN A 403 -18.11 11.60 1.72
N THR A 404 -17.07 10.87 2.10
CA THR A 404 -16.39 11.01 3.39
C THR A 404 -15.67 12.36 3.48
N TYR A 405 -14.95 12.75 2.43
CA TYR A 405 -14.34 14.07 2.32
C TYR A 405 -15.39 15.19 2.30
N ASN A 406 -16.44 15.04 1.51
CA ASN A 406 -17.52 16.03 1.42
C ASN A 406 -18.24 16.23 2.77
N PHE A 407 -18.45 15.15 3.51
CA PHE A 407 -18.97 15.21 4.89
C PHE A 407 -18.03 16.05 5.77
N PHE A 408 -16.73 15.76 5.75
CA PHE A 408 -15.73 16.51 6.48
C PHE A 408 -15.76 18.01 6.10
N ALA A 409 -15.65 18.31 4.81
CA ALA A 409 -15.58 19.67 4.30
C ALA A 409 -16.84 20.50 4.62
N MET A 410 -18.03 19.88 4.49
CA MET A 410 -19.29 20.54 4.78
C MET A 410 -19.36 21.03 6.24
N TYR A 411 -19.07 20.15 7.19
CA TYR A 411 -19.14 20.52 8.61
C TYR A 411 -17.95 21.37 9.06
N ALA A 412 -16.76 21.14 8.53
CA ALA A 412 -15.60 21.99 8.77
C ALA A 412 -15.85 23.44 8.34
N ASN A 413 -16.51 23.66 7.19
CA ASN A 413 -16.90 25.00 6.73
C ASN A 413 -17.97 25.63 7.63
N ILE A 414 -18.96 24.86 8.11
CA ILE A 414 -20.01 25.36 9.01
C ILE A 414 -19.40 25.80 10.35
N ASP A 415 -18.51 25.00 10.91
CA ASP A 415 -17.91 25.23 12.23
C ASP A 415 -16.65 26.14 12.15
N GLY A 416 -16.14 26.44 10.95
CA GLY A 416 -14.94 27.26 10.73
C GLY A 416 -13.63 26.55 11.10
N PHE A 417 -13.61 25.19 11.07
CA PHE A 417 -12.42 24.41 11.36
C PHE A 417 -11.37 24.58 10.26
N THR A 418 -10.18 25.05 10.62
CA THR A 418 -9.03 25.24 9.71
C THR A 418 -7.77 24.51 10.17
N TYR A 419 -7.88 23.70 11.21
CA TYR A 419 -6.76 23.03 11.88
C TYR A 419 -5.74 24.00 12.51
N SER A 420 -6.18 25.22 12.85
CA SER A 420 -5.36 26.18 13.62
C SER A 420 -5.41 25.92 15.14
N GLU A 421 -6.33 25.07 15.56
CA GLU A 421 -6.49 24.62 16.93
C GLU A 421 -5.30 23.78 17.39
N GLU A 422 -5.00 23.85 18.69
CA GLU A 422 -3.98 22.99 19.30
C GLU A 422 -4.29 21.51 19.04
N GLU A 423 -3.27 20.74 18.68
CA GLU A 423 -3.44 19.32 18.44
C GLU A 423 -3.75 18.58 19.73
N ILE A 424 -4.92 17.93 19.76
CA ILE A 424 -5.34 17.11 20.89
C ILE A 424 -4.57 15.78 20.84
N PRO A 425 -3.80 15.44 21.91
CA PRO A 425 -3.08 14.17 21.97
C PRO A 425 -4.04 12.98 21.76
N VAL A 426 -3.60 11.99 20.96
CA VAL A 426 -4.44 10.82 20.62
C VAL A 426 -4.96 10.11 21.87
N ALA A 427 -4.16 10.00 22.93
CA ALA A 427 -4.57 9.38 24.18
C ALA A 427 -5.73 10.09 24.90
N GLU A 428 -5.97 11.37 24.60
CA GLU A 428 -7.04 12.19 25.18
C GLU A 428 -8.30 12.24 24.30
N ARG A 429 -8.23 11.66 23.09
CA ARG A 429 -9.36 11.58 22.18
C ARG A 429 -10.32 10.46 22.57
N SER A 430 -11.52 10.48 21.99
CA SER A 430 -12.53 9.43 22.23
C SER A 430 -12.01 8.03 21.82
N GLU A 431 -12.63 6.98 22.34
CA GLU A 431 -12.28 5.60 22.00
C GLU A 431 -12.43 5.32 20.49
N LEU A 432 -13.44 5.90 19.84
CA LEU A 432 -13.62 5.81 18.39
C LEU A 432 -12.48 6.47 17.60
N ASP A 433 -12.00 7.63 18.07
CA ASP A 433 -10.85 8.31 17.44
C ASP A 433 -9.59 7.46 17.58
N ARG A 434 -9.33 6.94 18.79
CA ARG A 434 -8.17 6.09 19.06
C ARG A 434 -8.20 4.80 18.24
N TRP A 435 -9.38 4.20 18.10
CA TRP A 435 -9.59 3.01 17.28
C TRP A 435 -9.26 3.23 15.81
N VAL A 436 -9.83 4.27 15.17
CA VAL A 436 -9.59 4.50 13.73
C VAL A 436 -8.15 4.93 13.47
N ILE A 437 -7.50 5.64 14.40
CA ILE A 437 -6.07 5.98 14.32
C ILE A 437 -5.20 4.72 14.49
N SER A 438 -5.56 3.81 15.38
CA SER A 438 -4.87 2.51 15.52
C SER A 438 -4.94 1.73 14.21
N LEU A 439 -6.14 1.54 13.66
CA LEU A 439 -6.34 0.87 12.37
C LEU A 439 -5.59 1.56 11.23
N MET A 440 -5.55 2.88 11.21
CA MET A 440 -4.79 3.65 10.21
C MET A 440 -3.29 3.35 10.31
N ASN A 441 -2.73 3.27 11.51
CA ASN A 441 -1.32 2.90 11.70
C ASN A 441 -1.06 1.44 11.29
N SER A 442 -1.99 0.53 11.58
CA SER A 442 -1.94 -0.85 11.10
C SER A 442 -1.99 -0.93 9.57
N LEU A 443 -2.84 -0.10 8.93
CA LEU A 443 -2.91 0.03 7.47
C LEU A 443 -1.62 0.58 6.87
N ILE A 444 -1.02 1.63 7.45
CA ILE A 444 0.25 2.19 6.96
C ILE A 444 1.31 1.09 6.93
N LYS A 445 1.42 0.31 8.00
CA LYS A 445 2.37 -0.80 8.10
C LYS A 445 2.12 -1.87 7.03
N GLU A 446 0.88 -2.30 6.86
CA GLU A 446 0.50 -3.30 5.86
C GLU A 446 0.75 -2.80 4.43
N VAL A 447 0.36 -1.57 4.11
CA VAL A 447 0.54 -0.99 2.77
C VAL A 447 2.02 -0.78 2.46
N ALA A 448 2.82 -0.33 3.43
CA ALA A 448 4.26 -0.22 3.27
C ALA A 448 4.91 -1.58 2.94
N GLU A 449 4.56 -2.63 3.69
CA GLU A 449 5.02 -4.00 3.40
C GLU A 449 4.57 -4.48 2.02
N CYS A 450 3.32 -4.20 1.64
CA CYS A 450 2.81 -4.57 0.33
C CYS A 450 3.56 -3.87 -0.82
N TYR A 451 3.89 -2.59 -0.69
CA TYR A 451 4.67 -1.87 -1.70
C TYR A 451 6.11 -2.35 -1.74
N GLU A 452 6.74 -2.60 -0.60
CA GLU A 452 8.10 -3.15 -0.52
C GLU A 452 8.21 -4.55 -1.15
N THR A 453 7.16 -5.36 -1.01
CA THR A 453 7.10 -6.72 -1.56
C THR A 453 6.44 -6.81 -2.94
N TYR A 454 6.09 -5.68 -3.57
CA TYR A 454 5.45 -5.60 -4.89
C TYR A 454 4.10 -6.35 -4.96
N GLU A 455 3.24 -6.12 -3.96
CA GLU A 455 1.88 -6.68 -3.85
C GLU A 455 0.81 -5.58 -3.96
N PRO A 456 0.69 -4.86 -5.11
CA PRO A 456 -0.17 -3.69 -5.23
C PRO A 456 -1.66 -4.02 -5.04
N THR A 457 -2.09 -5.21 -5.45
CA THR A 457 -3.48 -5.65 -5.29
C THR A 457 -3.87 -5.75 -3.83
N ARG A 458 -2.98 -6.28 -2.99
CA ARG A 458 -3.22 -6.39 -1.54
C ARG A 458 -3.26 -5.00 -0.90
N ALA A 459 -2.31 -4.12 -1.26
CA ALA A 459 -2.30 -2.74 -0.79
C ALA A 459 -3.60 -2.00 -1.12
N GLY A 460 -4.04 -2.03 -2.38
CA GLY A 460 -5.26 -1.35 -2.81
C GLY A 460 -6.54 -1.90 -2.15
N ARG A 461 -6.60 -3.22 -1.92
CA ARG A 461 -7.74 -3.84 -1.21
C ARG A 461 -7.78 -3.44 0.26
N ALA A 462 -6.63 -3.40 0.94
CA ALA A 462 -6.53 -2.95 2.33
C ALA A 462 -6.96 -1.47 2.47
N ILE A 463 -6.53 -0.59 1.56
CA ILE A 463 -6.97 0.81 1.52
C ILE A 463 -8.49 0.89 1.27
N SER A 464 -9.02 0.11 0.31
CA SER A 464 -10.48 0.10 0.02
C SER A 464 -11.30 -0.33 1.22
N GLU A 465 -10.87 -1.37 1.92
CA GLU A 465 -11.53 -1.88 3.13
C GLU A 465 -11.52 -0.84 4.25
N PHE A 466 -10.36 -0.23 4.51
CA PHE A 466 -10.25 0.82 5.51
C PHE A 466 -11.19 1.99 5.21
N VAL A 467 -11.19 2.50 3.97
CA VAL A 467 -12.03 3.64 3.57
C VAL A 467 -13.52 3.31 3.67
N SER A 468 -13.93 2.15 3.16
CA SER A 468 -15.35 1.79 3.07
C SER A 468 -15.90 1.30 4.40
N GLU A 469 -15.24 0.32 5.01
CA GLU A 469 -15.78 -0.36 6.18
C GLU A 469 -15.44 0.36 7.47
N ASN A 470 -14.17 0.78 7.65
CA ASN A 470 -13.74 1.35 8.93
C ASN A 470 -13.99 2.86 9.00
N LEU A 471 -13.54 3.62 8.00
CA LEU A 471 -13.64 5.08 8.05
C LEU A 471 -15.07 5.58 7.78
N SER A 472 -15.66 5.20 6.64
CA SER A 472 -16.99 5.69 6.24
C SER A 472 -18.13 5.00 7.01
N ASN A 473 -18.22 3.65 6.92
CA ASN A 473 -19.34 2.89 7.47
C ASN A 473 -19.35 2.81 8.99
N TRP A 474 -18.19 3.00 9.64
CA TRP A 474 -18.09 2.95 11.09
C TRP A 474 -17.72 4.27 11.72
N PHE A 475 -16.51 4.78 11.54
CA PHE A 475 -16.06 5.98 12.24
C PHE A 475 -16.96 7.20 11.93
N VAL A 476 -17.12 7.55 10.65
CA VAL A 476 -17.94 8.72 10.26
C VAL A 476 -19.40 8.54 10.68
N ARG A 477 -19.97 7.38 10.45
CA ARG A 477 -21.38 7.11 10.76
C ARG A 477 -21.66 7.19 12.28
N LEU A 478 -20.81 6.60 13.12
CA LEU A 478 -20.96 6.62 14.57
C LEU A 478 -20.65 8.00 15.16
N SER A 479 -19.76 8.76 14.52
CA SER A 479 -19.35 10.10 14.95
C SER A 479 -20.25 11.22 14.45
N ARG A 480 -21.26 10.98 13.62
CA ARG A 480 -22.09 12.03 12.97
C ARG A 480 -22.61 13.08 13.94
N ARG A 481 -23.08 12.68 15.13
CA ARG A 481 -23.62 13.60 16.14
C ARG A 481 -22.58 14.57 16.66
N ARG A 482 -21.30 14.18 16.69
CA ARG A 482 -20.20 15.05 17.13
C ARG A 482 -19.99 16.23 16.16
N TYR A 483 -20.27 16.05 14.86
CA TYR A 483 -20.14 17.09 13.83
C TYR A 483 -21.34 18.04 13.77
N TRP A 484 -22.57 17.53 13.74
CA TRP A 484 -23.75 18.38 13.52
C TRP A 484 -24.42 18.86 14.83
N GLY A 485 -24.10 18.30 15.98
CA GLY A 485 -24.65 18.67 17.28
C GLY A 485 -23.60 19.24 18.23
N GLY A 486 -24.08 19.92 19.29
CA GLY A 486 -23.23 20.39 20.37
C GLY A 486 -22.44 21.67 20.12
N SER A 487 -21.63 22.06 21.12
CA SER A 487 -20.70 23.18 21.06
C SER A 487 -19.42 22.79 20.27
N TYR A 488 -18.69 23.82 19.81
CA TYR A 488 -17.36 23.63 19.24
C TYR A 488 -16.34 23.39 20.36
N ASP A 489 -16.31 22.17 20.87
CA ASP A 489 -15.53 21.76 22.05
C ASP A 489 -14.39 20.81 21.68
N LYS A 490 -13.65 20.38 22.69
CA LYS A 490 -12.50 19.49 22.54
C LYS A 490 -12.87 18.17 21.83
N ASP A 491 -14.07 17.61 22.08
CA ASP A 491 -14.50 16.36 21.45
C ASP A 491 -14.75 16.54 19.95
N LYS A 492 -15.45 17.62 19.58
CA LYS A 492 -15.70 17.98 18.18
C LYS A 492 -14.39 18.27 17.43
N ILE A 493 -13.47 19.05 18.03
CA ILE A 493 -12.15 19.34 17.45
C ILE A 493 -11.35 18.05 17.25
N SER A 494 -11.34 17.13 18.23
CA SER A 494 -10.65 15.84 18.08
C SER A 494 -11.22 14.99 16.95
N ALA A 495 -12.55 15.04 16.74
CA ALA A 495 -13.19 14.34 15.61
C ALA A 495 -12.71 14.90 14.26
N TYR A 496 -12.64 16.24 14.10
CA TYR A 496 -12.12 16.88 12.89
C TYR A 496 -10.64 16.51 12.67
N GLN A 497 -9.80 16.64 13.69
CA GLN A 497 -8.38 16.30 13.59
C GLN A 497 -8.17 14.84 13.20
N THR A 498 -8.97 13.93 13.75
CA THR A 498 -8.92 12.50 13.43
C THR A 498 -9.32 12.23 11.98
N LEU A 499 -10.45 12.79 11.53
CA LEU A 499 -10.91 12.56 10.16
C LEU A 499 -9.97 13.18 9.11
N TYR A 500 -9.46 14.39 9.39
CA TYR A 500 -8.42 15.02 8.56
C TYR A 500 -7.19 14.11 8.42
N THR A 501 -6.66 13.61 9.56
CA THR A 501 -5.48 12.73 9.56
C THR A 501 -5.73 11.47 8.73
N CYS A 502 -6.90 10.84 8.88
CA CYS A 502 -7.26 9.66 8.09
C CYS A 502 -7.34 9.96 6.58
N LEU A 503 -8.01 11.07 6.19
CA LEU A 503 -8.16 11.46 4.78
C LEU A 503 -6.80 11.78 4.13
N ASN A 504 -5.96 12.54 4.83
CA ASN A 504 -4.62 12.90 4.36
C ASN A 504 -3.72 11.65 4.21
N THR A 505 -3.77 10.74 5.19
CA THR A 505 -3.03 9.48 5.13
C THR A 505 -3.50 8.61 3.97
N VAL A 506 -4.83 8.48 3.76
CA VAL A 506 -5.38 7.73 2.62
C VAL A 506 -4.93 8.33 1.29
N ALA A 507 -4.89 9.67 1.15
CA ALA A 507 -4.36 10.32 -0.04
C ALA A 507 -2.91 9.91 -0.29
N LYS A 508 -2.04 10.00 0.72
CA LYS A 508 -0.63 9.61 0.62
C LYS A 508 -0.43 8.12 0.29
N LEU A 509 -1.16 7.21 0.94
CA LEU A 509 -1.07 5.77 0.71
C LEU A 509 -1.56 5.36 -0.68
N SER A 510 -2.59 6.03 -1.21
CA SER A 510 -3.19 5.69 -2.50
C SER A 510 -2.50 6.38 -3.70
N ALA A 511 -1.71 7.43 -3.48
CA ALA A 511 -1.08 8.22 -4.53
C ALA A 511 -0.30 7.42 -5.59
N PRO A 512 0.45 6.35 -5.27
CA PRO A 512 1.12 5.54 -6.30
C PRO A 512 0.16 4.87 -7.29
N MET A 513 -1.07 4.58 -6.86
CA MET A 513 -2.06 3.90 -7.70
C MET A 513 -3.03 4.87 -8.37
N VAL A 514 -3.45 5.91 -7.67
CA VAL A 514 -4.48 6.88 -8.11
C VAL A 514 -3.96 8.31 -7.99
N PRO A 515 -2.98 8.67 -8.81
CA PRO A 515 -2.19 9.88 -8.65
C PRO A 515 -2.99 11.18 -8.72
N PHE A 516 -4.03 11.24 -9.55
CA PHE A 516 -4.76 12.50 -9.77
C PHE A 516 -5.74 12.80 -8.64
N TYR A 517 -6.54 11.82 -8.24
CA TYR A 517 -7.51 12.03 -7.16
C TYR A 517 -6.83 12.18 -5.80
N ALA A 518 -5.75 11.43 -5.57
CA ALA A 518 -4.97 11.55 -4.35
C ALA A 518 -4.34 12.94 -4.20
N ASP A 519 -3.80 13.50 -5.29
CA ASP A 519 -3.22 14.83 -5.30
C ASP A 519 -4.28 15.93 -5.10
N LEU A 520 -5.44 15.77 -5.71
CA LEU A 520 -6.57 16.68 -5.50
C LEU A 520 -7.02 16.68 -4.03
N LEU A 521 -7.25 15.51 -3.44
CA LEU A 521 -7.68 15.37 -2.04
C LEU A 521 -6.65 15.97 -1.08
N TYR A 522 -5.36 15.67 -1.29
CA TYR A 522 -4.26 16.22 -0.51
C TYR A 522 -4.20 17.74 -0.61
N SER A 523 -4.26 18.27 -1.84
CA SER A 523 -4.21 19.71 -2.09
C SER A 523 -5.38 20.44 -1.47
N ASP A 524 -6.60 19.91 -1.56
CA ASP A 524 -7.80 20.52 -0.98
C ASP A 524 -7.73 20.55 0.56
N LEU A 525 -7.25 19.48 1.18
CA LEU A 525 -7.04 19.43 2.63
C LEU A 525 -5.96 20.42 3.08
N ASN A 526 -4.84 20.48 2.36
CA ASN A 526 -3.71 21.33 2.73
C ASN A 526 -3.97 22.82 2.45
N LYS A 527 -4.73 23.14 1.43
CA LYS A 527 -5.09 24.54 1.06
C LYS A 527 -5.72 25.32 2.22
N ILE A 528 -6.46 24.63 3.07
CA ILE A 528 -7.11 25.25 4.24
C ILE A 528 -6.25 25.10 5.50
N SER A 529 -5.70 23.94 5.73
CA SER A 529 -4.96 23.65 6.98
C SER A 529 -3.53 24.18 7.00
N GLY A 530 -2.87 24.23 5.84
CA GLY A 530 -1.44 24.60 5.75
C GLY A 530 -0.52 23.66 6.55
N LYS A 531 -0.94 22.43 6.87
CA LYS A 531 -0.16 21.49 7.70
C LYS A 531 0.99 20.84 6.94
N GLU A 532 0.85 20.69 5.64
CA GLU A 532 1.85 20.07 4.79
C GLU A 532 2.68 21.14 4.07
N THR A 533 3.97 20.94 3.99
CA THR A 533 4.90 21.87 3.34
C THR A 533 4.99 21.68 1.83
N ASP A 534 4.65 20.47 1.36
CA ASP A 534 4.77 20.09 -0.04
C ASP A 534 3.52 20.48 -0.82
N GLN A 535 3.73 20.98 -2.04
CA GLN A 535 2.64 21.45 -2.92
C GLN A 535 1.82 20.32 -3.54
N SER A 536 2.35 19.10 -3.55
CA SER A 536 1.72 17.92 -4.13
C SER A 536 1.96 16.71 -3.26
N VAL A 537 1.00 15.79 -3.22
CA VAL A 537 1.14 14.50 -2.53
C VAL A 537 2.35 13.70 -3.03
N HIS A 538 2.72 13.89 -4.29
CA HIS A 538 3.84 13.20 -4.95
C HIS A 538 5.22 13.70 -4.50
N LEU A 539 5.28 14.83 -3.83
CA LEU A 539 6.50 15.41 -3.26
C LEU A 539 6.59 15.14 -1.76
N SER A 540 5.48 14.72 -1.14
CA SER A 540 5.42 14.44 0.30
C SER A 540 6.04 13.09 0.65
N ASP A 541 6.51 12.98 1.89
CA ASP A 541 7.01 11.71 2.42
C ASP A 541 5.89 10.68 2.57
N PHE A 542 6.26 9.40 2.37
CA PHE A 542 5.37 8.28 2.64
C PHE A 542 5.03 8.22 4.14
N PRO A 543 3.77 7.93 4.52
CA PRO A 543 3.36 7.91 5.92
C PRO A 543 4.17 6.93 6.78
N VAL A 544 4.54 7.36 7.97
CA VAL A 544 5.29 6.55 8.94
C VAL A 544 4.34 5.92 9.94
N THR A 545 4.54 4.65 10.23
CA THR A 545 3.79 3.92 11.27
C THR A 545 4.28 4.32 12.66
N TYR A 546 3.36 4.69 13.53
CA TYR A 546 3.63 4.90 14.94
C TYR A 546 3.13 3.69 15.74
N GLU A 547 4.01 2.72 16.01
CA GLU A 547 3.68 1.47 16.72
C GLU A 547 3.02 1.72 18.10
N THR A 548 3.34 2.83 18.75
CA THR A 548 2.75 3.21 20.04
C THR A 548 1.28 3.63 19.96
N LEU A 549 0.77 3.90 18.75
CA LEU A 549 -0.63 4.22 18.49
C LEU A 549 -1.46 3.00 18.08
N ILE A 550 -0.81 1.84 17.87
CA ILE A 550 -1.49 0.59 17.55
C ILE A 550 -1.97 -0.08 18.85
N ASP A 551 -3.27 -0.12 19.04
CA ASP A 551 -3.96 -0.79 20.16
C ASP A 551 -4.70 -2.03 19.64
N ARG A 552 -4.03 -3.18 19.65
CA ARG A 552 -4.57 -4.44 19.13
C ARG A 552 -5.81 -4.93 19.86
N ASP A 553 -5.88 -4.69 21.16
CA ASP A 553 -7.05 -5.07 21.96
C ASP A 553 -8.27 -4.22 21.55
N LEU A 554 -8.08 -2.92 21.33
CA LEU A 554 -9.14 -2.03 20.84
C LEU A 554 -9.58 -2.39 19.42
N GLU A 555 -8.63 -2.71 18.52
CA GLU A 555 -8.94 -3.19 17.17
C GLU A 555 -9.78 -4.48 17.20
N GLU A 556 -9.40 -5.45 18.05
CA GLU A 556 -10.11 -6.72 18.20
C GLU A 556 -11.52 -6.53 18.77
N ARG A 557 -11.69 -5.69 19.82
CA ARG A 557 -13.00 -5.37 20.40
C ARG A 557 -13.93 -4.75 19.34
N MET A 558 -13.44 -3.82 18.57
CA MET A 558 -14.23 -3.16 17.53
C MET A 558 -14.52 -4.10 16.35
N ALA A 559 -13.62 -5.02 16.00
CA ALA A 559 -13.89 -6.07 15.01
C ALA A 559 -15.03 -7.01 15.47
N ILE A 560 -15.09 -7.34 16.76
CA ILE A 560 -16.23 -8.06 17.36
C ILE A 560 -17.52 -7.25 17.16
N ALA A 561 -17.49 -5.93 17.43
CA ALA A 561 -18.65 -5.07 17.26
C ALA A 561 -19.13 -5.02 15.79
N GLN A 562 -18.20 -4.87 14.85
CA GLN A 562 -18.50 -4.86 13.42
C GLN A 562 -19.13 -6.18 12.97
N LYS A 563 -18.53 -7.29 13.35
CA LYS A 563 -19.01 -8.63 13.01
C LYS A 563 -20.38 -8.93 13.61
N ALA A 564 -20.56 -8.68 14.92
CA ALA A 564 -21.83 -8.85 15.61
C ALA A 564 -22.94 -8.02 14.96
N SER A 565 -22.67 -6.74 14.68
CA SER A 565 -23.64 -5.86 14.02
C SER A 565 -24.01 -6.35 12.63
N SER A 566 -23.03 -6.77 11.82
CA SER A 566 -23.26 -7.33 10.47
C SER A 566 -24.14 -8.57 10.51
N MET A 567 -23.86 -9.49 11.44
CA MET A 567 -24.66 -10.71 11.63
C MET A 567 -26.11 -10.39 12.00
N ILE A 568 -26.32 -9.47 12.98
CA ILE A 568 -27.66 -9.07 13.41
C ILE A 568 -28.43 -8.38 12.28
N LEU A 569 -27.80 -7.47 11.56
CA LEU A 569 -28.41 -6.80 10.40
C LEU A 569 -28.75 -7.78 9.28
N SER A 570 -27.96 -8.84 9.09
CA SER A 570 -28.25 -9.93 8.15
C SER A 570 -29.49 -10.73 8.58
N LEU A 571 -29.60 -11.07 9.88
CA LEU A 571 -30.79 -11.72 10.44
C LEU A 571 -32.04 -10.86 10.27
N ARG A 572 -31.96 -9.55 10.55
CA ARG A 572 -33.07 -8.61 10.32
C ARG A 572 -33.52 -8.60 8.85
N ARG A 573 -32.55 -8.61 7.91
CA ARG A 573 -32.83 -8.60 6.47
C ARG A 573 -33.55 -9.88 6.03
N LYS A 574 -33.16 -11.04 6.57
CA LYS A 574 -33.79 -12.33 6.29
C LYS A 574 -35.30 -12.31 6.56
N GLU A 575 -35.70 -11.68 7.68
CA GLU A 575 -37.09 -11.54 8.11
C GLU A 575 -37.73 -10.19 7.73
N LYS A 576 -37.09 -9.40 6.86
CA LYS A 576 -37.59 -8.09 6.40
C LYS A 576 -37.88 -7.10 7.56
N LEU A 577 -37.20 -7.25 8.71
CA LEU A 577 -37.36 -6.36 9.88
C LEU A 577 -36.60 -5.07 9.63
N LYS A 578 -37.31 -3.95 9.60
CA LYS A 578 -36.69 -2.61 9.45
C LYS A 578 -35.71 -2.35 10.60
N VAL A 579 -34.53 -1.78 10.34
CA VAL A 579 -33.55 -1.46 11.40
C VAL A 579 -34.11 -0.44 12.40
N ARG A 580 -35.01 0.43 11.95
CA ARG A 580 -35.68 1.40 12.83
C ARG A 580 -36.66 0.78 13.80
N GLN A 581 -37.17 -0.43 13.53
CA GLN A 581 -37.96 -1.19 14.50
C GLN A 581 -37.03 -1.71 15.61
N PRO A 582 -37.11 -1.21 16.86
CA PRO A 582 -36.31 -1.75 17.94
C PRO A 582 -36.72 -3.17 18.28
N LEU A 583 -35.75 -3.98 18.70
CA LEU A 583 -35.98 -5.34 19.20
C LEU A 583 -35.54 -5.43 20.66
N ALA A 584 -36.08 -6.42 21.39
CA ALA A 584 -35.85 -6.53 22.82
C ALA A 584 -34.39 -6.86 23.15
N LYS A 585 -33.90 -7.98 22.66
CA LYS A 585 -32.59 -8.46 23.05
C LYS A 585 -31.90 -9.34 22.03
N ILE A 586 -30.60 -9.46 22.19
CA ILE A 586 -29.75 -10.49 21.59
C ILE A 586 -29.21 -11.40 22.71
N MET A 587 -29.00 -12.66 22.37
CA MET A 587 -28.30 -13.61 23.24
C MET A 587 -26.97 -14.00 22.62
N VAL A 588 -25.92 -14.03 23.45
CA VAL A 588 -24.54 -14.32 23.03
C VAL A 588 -23.98 -15.41 23.95
N PRO A 589 -23.64 -16.59 23.42
CA PRO A 589 -22.92 -17.62 24.17
C PRO A 589 -21.55 -17.15 24.60
N VAL A 590 -21.24 -17.29 25.90
CA VAL A 590 -19.91 -16.93 26.42
C VAL A 590 -18.96 -18.09 26.26
N LEU A 591 -17.98 -17.91 25.37
CA LEU A 591 -16.94 -18.92 25.10
C LEU A 591 -15.80 -18.84 26.13
N SER A 592 -15.47 -17.64 26.60
CA SER A 592 -14.46 -17.37 27.61
C SER A 592 -14.76 -16.06 28.35
N LYS A 593 -14.13 -15.86 29.52
CA LYS A 593 -14.23 -14.60 30.27
C LYS A 593 -13.65 -13.42 29.49
N ASP A 594 -12.53 -13.61 28.84
CA ASP A 594 -11.88 -12.59 27.98
C ASP A 594 -12.82 -12.13 26.84
N PHE A 595 -13.45 -13.07 26.15
CA PHE A 595 -14.43 -12.73 25.12
C PHE A 595 -15.61 -11.92 25.68
N GLN A 596 -16.13 -12.28 26.86
CA GLN A 596 -17.22 -11.55 27.50
C GLN A 596 -16.80 -10.11 27.84
N GLU A 597 -15.62 -9.92 28.43
CA GLU A 597 -15.06 -8.60 28.75
C GLU A 597 -14.89 -7.73 27.50
N LYS A 598 -14.36 -8.31 26.40
CA LYS A 598 -14.24 -7.62 25.12
C LYS A 598 -15.59 -7.26 24.51
N PHE A 599 -16.57 -8.16 24.55
CA PHE A 599 -17.91 -7.90 24.04
C PHE A 599 -18.65 -6.83 24.89
N ASP A 600 -18.52 -6.88 26.22
CA ASP A 600 -19.12 -5.91 27.13
C ASP A 600 -18.59 -4.50 26.89
N ALA A 601 -17.31 -4.36 26.59
CA ALA A 601 -16.69 -3.06 26.30
C ALA A 601 -17.33 -2.38 25.07
N VAL A 602 -17.82 -3.14 24.09
CA VAL A 602 -18.40 -2.62 22.83
C VAL A 602 -19.91 -2.84 22.72
N LYS A 603 -20.56 -3.41 23.72
CA LYS A 603 -22.00 -3.76 23.66
C LYS A 603 -22.89 -2.56 23.34
N ASN A 604 -22.61 -1.39 23.90
CA ASN A 604 -23.42 -0.19 23.68
C ASN A 604 -23.35 0.27 22.20
N ILE A 605 -22.19 0.12 21.55
CA ILE A 605 -22.02 0.39 20.13
C ILE A 605 -22.87 -0.58 19.33
N ILE A 606 -22.80 -1.88 19.63
CA ILE A 606 -23.59 -2.91 18.96
C ILE A 606 -25.08 -2.63 19.11
N LEU A 607 -25.56 -2.45 20.34
CA LEU A 607 -26.98 -2.21 20.63
C LEU A 607 -27.53 -0.97 19.91
N SER A 608 -26.77 0.11 19.90
CA SER A 608 -27.12 1.35 19.19
C SER A 608 -27.17 1.13 17.68
N GLU A 609 -26.18 0.41 17.14
CA GLU A 609 -26.04 0.17 15.70
C GLU A 609 -27.18 -0.68 15.13
N VAL A 610 -27.54 -1.74 15.85
CA VAL A 610 -28.54 -2.69 15.39
C VAL A 610 -29.95 -2.42 15.96
N ASN A 611 -30.10 -1.37 16.77
CA ASN A 611 -31.35 -0.98 17.43
C ASN A 611 -31.99 -2.14 18.24
N VAL A 612 -31.19 -2.68 19.16
CA VAL A 612 -31.61 -3.69 20.14
C VAL A 612 -31.41 -3.12 21.54
N LYS A 613 -32.26 -3.46 22.51
CA LYS A 613 -32.23 -2.87 23.86
C LYS A 613 -31.22 -3.52 24.78
N GLU A 614 -31.03 -4.83 24.70
CA GLU A 614 -30.29 -5.60 25.69
C GLU A 614 -29.43 -6.72 25.08
N VAL A 615 -28.34 -7.05 25.77
CA VAL A 615 -27.52 -8.25 25.55
C VAL A 615 -27.70 -9.19 26.73
N GLU A 616 -28.07 -10.43 26.50
CA GLU A 616 -28.11 -11.52 27.47
C GLU A 616 -26.99 -12.52 27.17
N TYR A 617 -26.16 -12.81 28.16
CA TYR A 617 -25.08 -13.79 28.02
C TYR A 617 -25.55 -15.17 28.45
N LEU A 618 -25.24 -16.19 27.66
CA LEU A 618 -25.57 -17.57 27.93
C LEU A 618 -24.34 -18.34 28.37
N THR A 619 -24.42 -18.97 29.50
CA THR A 619 -23.38 -19.90 30.01
C THR A 619 -23.49 -21.29 29.38
N ASP A 620 -24.69 -21.65 28.87
CA ASP A 620 -24.94 -22.88 28.14
C ASP A 620 -25.83 -22.58 26.91
N ALA A 621 -25.34 -22.91 25.73
CA ALA A 621 -26.02 -22.67 24.43
C ALA A 621 -27.06 -23.75 24.11
N ALA A 622 -27.19 -24.83 24.94
CA ALA A 622 -27.97 -26.02 24.61
C ALA A 622 -29.50 -25.81 24.54
N GLY A 623 -30.03 -24.68 25.05
CA GLY A 623 -31.48 -24.42 25.05
C GLY A 623 -32.03 -23.54 23.93
N ILE A 624 -31.16 -22.82 23.19
CA ILE A 624 -31.54 -21.76 22.23
C ILE A 624 -30.95 -21.98 20.83
N ILE A 625 -29.92 -22.80 20.73
CA ILE A 625 -29.25 -23.08 19.47
C ILE A 625 -29.44 -24.58 19.14
N SER A 626 -30.30 -24.86 18.20
CA SER A 626 -30.33 -26.16 17.54
C SER A 626 -29.35 -26.13 16.38
N LYS A 627 -28.36 -27.00 16.43
CA LYS A 627 -27.36 -27.13 15.36
C LYS A 627 -27.63 -28.37 14.54
N LYS A 628 -27.61 -28.24 13.22
CA LYS A 628 -27.54 -29.35 12.27
C LYS A 628 -26.15 -29.43 11.69
N ILE A 629 -25.67 -30.65 11.52
CA ILE A 629 -24.38 -30.92 10.93
C ILE A 629 -24.53 -31.73 9.66
N LYS A 630 -23.78 -31.39 8.63
CA LYS A 630 -23.72 -32.11 7.36
C LYS A 630 -22.29 -32.40 6.96
N ALA A 631 -22.08 -33.51 6.28
CA ALA A 631 -20.79 -33.85 5.74
C ALA A 631 -20.40 -32.92 4.58
N ASN A 632 -19.18 -32.37 4.60
CA ASN A 632 -18.63 -31.60 3.49
C ASN A 632 -18.07 -32.58 2.43
N PHE A 633 -18.83 -32.80 1.36
CA PHE A 633 -18.47 -33.74 0.29
C PHE A 633 -17.22 -33.31 -0.48
N LYS A 634 -16.86 -32.02 -0.48
CA LYS A 634 -15.68 -31.51 -1.20
C LYS A 634 -14.38 -31.91 -0.52
N THR A 635 -14.35 -31.94 0.80
CA THR A 635 -13.18 -32.31 1.60
C THR A 635 -13.12 -33.79 1.89
N LEU A 636 -14.26 -34.40 2.27
CA LEU A 636 -14.34 -35.84 2.62
C LEU A 636 -14.32 -36.75 1.38
N GLY A 637 -14.88 -36.31 0.27
CA GLY A 637 -14.97 -37.13 -0.95
C GLY A 637 -13.62 -37.65 -1.45
N PRO A 638 -12.60 -36.79 -1.60
CA PRO A 638 -11.26 -37.23 -1.99
C PRO A 638 -10.57 -38.14 -0.97
N LYS A 639 -10.86 -37.98 0.34
CA LYS A 639 -10.25 -38.75 1.43
C LYS A 639 -10.89 -40.12 1.59
N TYR A 640 -12.24 -40.23 1.52
CA TYR A 640 -12.98 -41.40 1.97
C TYR A 640 -14.14 -41.81 1.00
N GLY A 641 -13.99 -41.59 -0.28
CA GLY A 641 -15.03 -41.69 -1.29
C GLY A 641 -15.96 -42.95 -1.20
N LYS A 642 -15.39 -44.16 -0.92
CA LYS A 642 -16.18 -45.40 -0.77
C LYS A 642 -17.03 -45.43 0.51
N LEU A 643 -16.65 -44.72 1.53
CA LEU A 643 -17.29 -44.69 2.86
C LEU A 643 -18.20 -43.47 3.05
N MET A 644 -18.29 -42.58 2.07
CA MET A 644 -19.02 -41.31 2.17
C MET A 644 -20.49 -41.45 2.61
N LYS A 645 -21.20 -42.47 2.15
CA LYS A 645 -22.60 -42.68 2.53
C LYS A 645 -22.73 -42.99 4.02
N GLN A 646 -21.80 -43.76 4.57
CA GLN A 646 -21.81 -44.14 5.99
C GLN A 646 -21.32 -42.98 6.86
N ILE A 647 -20.22 -42.30 6.44
CA ILE A 647 -19.73 -41.09 7.12
C ILE A 647 -20.84 -40.01 7.20
N SER A 648 -21.52 -39.74 6.09
CA SER A 648 -22.60 -38.76 6.04
C SER A 648 -23.80 -39.17 6.94
N GLY A 649 -24.11 -40.47 7.03
CA GLY A 649 -25.15 -40.99 7.91
C GLY A 649 -24.79 -40.84 9.40
N GLU A 650 -23.53 -41.13 9.77
CA GLU A 650 -23.03 -40.97 11.12
C GLU A 650 -23.00 -39.50 11.55
N ILE A 651 -22.45 -38.61 10.68
CA ILE A 651 -22.43 -37.16 10.94
C ILE A 651 -23.83 -36.59 11.11
N ALA A 652 -24.81 -37.06 10.29
CA ALA A 652 -26.21 -36.61 10.40
C ALA A 652 -26.89 -37.05 11.71
N GLY A 653 -26.38 -38.08 12.36
CA GLY A 653 -26.84 -38.58 13.66
C GLY A 653 -26.22 -37.93 14.89
N PHE A 654 -25.30 -36.98 14.72
CA PHE A 654 -24.64 -36.30 15.85
C PHE A 654 -25.63 -35.55 16.73
N SER A 655 -25.53 -35.75 18.03
CA SER A 655 -26.24 -34.98 19.03
C SER A 655 -25.68 -33.55 19.14
N GLN A 656 -26.40 -32.65 19.81
CA GLN A 656 -25.92 -31.29 20.08
C GLN A 656 -24.61 -31.29 20.87
N GLU A 657 -24.44 -32.25 21.76
CA GLU A 657 -23.19 -32.46 22.54
C GLU A 657 -22.05 -32.90 21.65
N ASP A 658 -22.28 -33.79 20.69
CA ASP A 658 -21.30 -34.26 19.71
C ASP A 658 -20.81 -33.14 18.83
N ILE A 659 -21.72 -32.29 18.35
CA ILE A 659 -21.41 -31.12 17.54
C ILE A 659 -20.56 -30.10 18.35
N SER A 660 -20.96 -29.84 19.60
CA SER A 660 -20.25 -28.93 20.51
C SER A 660 -18.86 -29.43 20.88
N LEU A 661 -18.69 -30.74 21.04
CA LEU A 661 -17.40 -31.37 21.26
C LEU A 661 -16.47 -31.21 20.06
N LEU A 662 -16.98 -31.46 18.85
CA LEU A 662 -16.22 -31.29 17.62
C LEU A 662 -15.78 -29.84 17.42
N GLU A 663 -16.65 -28.86 17.71
CA GLU A 663 -16.29 -27.44 17.64
C GLU A 663 -15.20 -27.04 18.64
N LYS A 664 -15.24 -27.58 19.85
CA LYS A 664 -14.25 -27.29 20.90
C LYS A 664 -12.90 -28.00 20.68
N SER A 665 -12.93 -29.24 20.21
CA SER A 665 -11.72 -30.04 20.04
C SER A 665 -11.04 -29.83 18.68
N GLY A 666 -11.78 -29.26 17.70
CA GLY A 666 -11.32 -29.08 16.30
C GLY A 666 -11.32 -30.38 15.48
N SER A 667 -11.41 -31.55 16.13
CA SER A 667 -11.45 -32.85 15.48
C SER A 667 -12.19 -33.92 16.32
N ARG A 668 -12.64 -34.98 15.67
CA ARG A 668 -13.30 -36.11 16.32
C ARG A 668 -12.96 -37.41 15.60
N ASP A 669 -12.65 -38.45 16.39
CA ASP A 669 -12.40 -39.78 15.88
C ASP A 669 -13.71 -40.55 15.71
N LEU A 670 -13.93 -41.14 14.53
CA LEU A 670 -15.02 -42.02 14.19
C LEU A 670 -14.46 -43.41 13.83
N SER A 671 -15.27 -44.46 14.05
CA SER A 671 -14.96 -45.79 13.58
C SER A 671 -16.08 -46.27 12.67
N ILE A 672 -15.82 -46.40 11.39
CA ILE A 672 -16.82 -46.81 10.39
C ILE A 672 -16.35 -48.13 9.74
N ASN A 673 -17.12 -49.19 9.96
CA ASN A 673 -16.77 -50.58 9.52
C ASN A 673 -15.38 -51.05 10.04
N GLY A 674 -14.93 -50.54 11.20
CA GLY A 674 -13.64 -50.89 11.79
C GLY A 674 -12.46 -50.05 11.25
N GLU A 675 -12.69 -49.14 10.33
CA GLU A 675 -11.70 -48.15 9.86
C GLU A 675 -11.73 -46.89 10.72
N PRO A 676 -10.60 -46.43 11.26
CA PRO A 676 -10.55 -45.17 12.01
C PRO A 676 -10.57 -43.99 11.05
N ILE A 677 -11.43 -43.02 11.32
CA ILE A 677 -11.59 -41.81 10.54
C ILE A 677 -11.45 -40.62 11.47
N VAL A 678 -10.55 -39.71 11.17
CA VAL A 678 -10.41 -38.43 11.89
C VAL A 678 -11.21 -37.38 11.14
N LEU A 679 -12.28 -36.91 11.75
CA LEU A 679 -13.12 -35.86 11.24
C LEU A 679 -12.62 -34.49 11.75
N SER A 680 -12.33 -33.56 10.86
CA SER A 680 -11.96 -32.16 11.20
C SER A 680 -13.14 -31.20 10.99
N LEU A 681 -13.06 -29.98 11.53
CA LEU A 681 -14.08 -28.94 11.30
C LEU A 681 -14.28 -28.59 9.82
N GLU A 682 -13.23 -28.71 8.99
CA GLU A 682 -13.29 -28.48 7.55
C GLU A 682 -14.09 -29.56 6.81
N ASP A 683 -14.24 -30.74 7.42
CA ASP A 683 -14.91 -31.90 6.86
C ASP A 683 -16.42 -31.88 7.10
N VAL A 684 -16.94 -30.85 7.79
CA VAL A 684 -18.36 -30.72 8.11
C VAL A 684 -18.86 -29.30 7.85
N GLU A 685 -20.17 -29.22 7.58
CA GLU A 685 -20.91 -27.95 7.52
C GLU A 685 -21.88 -27.93 8.71
N ILE A 686 -21.63 -27.07 9.70
CA ILE A 686 -22.50 -26.89 10.85
C ILE A 686 -23.45 -25.72 10.54
N GLN A 687 -24.76 -25.99 10.55
CA GLN A 687 -25.83 -25.01 10.33
C GLN A 687 -26.61 -24.83 11.60
N THR A 688 -26.94 -23.59 11.96
CA THR A 688 -27.85 -23.28 13.06
C THR A 688 -29.29 -23.26 12.59
N GLU A 689 -30.22 -23.82 13.36
CA GLU A 689 -31.66 -23.74 13.10
C GLU A 689 -32.31 -22.65 13.96
N ASP A 690 -33.26 -21.95 13.36
CA ASP A 690 -34.05 -20.94 14.07
C ASP A 690 -35.02 -21.63 15.04
N VAL A 691 -35.04 -21.20 16.30
CA VAL A 691 -36.06 -21.61 17.31
C VAL A 691 -37.23 -20.62 17.20
N PRO A 692 -38.49 -21.04 17.38
CA PRO A 692 -39.63 -20.12 17.28
C PRO A 692 -39.43 -18.86 18.13
N GLY A 693 -39.49 -17.66 17.51
CA GLY A 693 -39.28 -16.38 18.16
C GLY A 693 -37.82 -15.90 18.15
N TRP A 694 -36.88 -16.73 17.66
CA TRP A 694 -35.46 -16.43 17.60
C TRP A 694 -34.86 -16.69 16.24
N LEU A 695 -33.98 -15.80 15.80
CA LEU A 695 -33.14 -16.01 14.63
C LEU A 695 -31.67 -16.19 15.08
N VAL A 696 -31.00 -17.19 14.55
CA VAL A 696 -29.63 -17.51 14.95
C VAL A 696 -28.68 -17.40 13.78
N ALA A 697 -27.51 -16.79 14.02
CA ALA A 697 -26.38 -16.78 13.09
C ALA A 697 -25.10 -17.18 13.81
N SER A 698 -24.23 -17.90 13.09
CA SER A 698 -22.89 -18.27 13.56
C SER A 698 -21.86 -17.99 12.46
N GLU A 699 -20.79 -17.31 12.80
CA GLU A 699 -19.72 -17.00 11.87
C GLU A 699 -18.38 -16.85 12.60
N GLY A 700 -17.35 -17.62 12.21
CA GLY A 700 -15.98 -17.54 12.74
C GLY A 700 -15.91 -17.56 14.26
N GLY A 701 -16.63 -18.49 14.90
CA GLY A 701 -16.65 -18.67 16.35
C GLY A 701 -17.63 -17.77 17.12
N LEU A 702 -18.16 -16.71 16.51
CA LEU A 702 -19.20 -15.86 17.11
C LEU A 702 -20.59 -16.42 16.76
N THR A 703 -21.43 -16.62 17.78
CA THR A 703 -22.84 -16.99 17.60
C THR A 703 -23.72 -15.93 18.26
N ILE A 704 -24.78 -15.54 17.58
CA ILE A 704 -25.76 -14.56 18.07
C ILE A 704 -27.17 -15.06 17.79
N ALA A 705 -28.04 -15.02 18.80
CA ALA A 705 -29.47 -15.24 18.66
C ALA A 705 -30.21 -13.89 18.84
N LEU A 706 -31.10 -13.56 17.93
CA LEU A 706 -31.87 -12.32 17.88
C LEU A 706 -33.33 -12.61 18.26
N ASP A 707 -33.84 -11.96 19.29
CA ASP A 707 -35.25 -11.99 19.65
C ASP A 707 -36.07 -11.16 18.67
N ILE A 708 -37.03 -11.78 18.00
CA ILE A 708 -37.90 -11.11 17.03
C ILE A 708 -39.34 -10.89 17.54
N ASN A 709 -39.61 -11.19 18.79
CA ASN A 709 -40.91 -10.94 19.40
C ASN A 709 -41.08 -9.44 19.65
N LEU A 710 -42.19 -8.86 19.17
CA LEU A 710 -42.48 -7.44 19.31
C LEU A 710 -43.50 -7.18 20.40
N THR A 711 -43.13 -6.47 21.43
CA THR A 711 -44.09 -5.91 22.42
C THR A 711 -44.77 -4.67 21.81
N GLU A 712 -45.92 -4.28 22.42
CA GLU A 712 -46.63 -3.08 21.97
C GLU A 712 -45.78 -1.80 22.14
N GLU A 713 -44.98 -1.72 23.19
CA GLU A 713 -44.03 -0.61 23.40
C GLU A 713 -42.97 -0.51 22.33
N LEU A 714 -42.36 -1.66 21.92
CA LEU A 714 -41.38 -1.72 20.86
C LEU A 714 -41.98 -1.35 19.48
N LYS A 715 -43.26 -1.72 19.25
CA LYS A 715 -43.97 -1.31 18.01
C LYS A 715 -44.18 0.20 18.00
N GLN A 716 -44.63 0.80 19.11
CA GLN A 716 -44.82 2.25 19.20
C GLN A 716 -43.51 3.03 19.00
N GLU A 717 -42.41 2.54 19.60
CA GLU A 717 -41.10 3.13 19.38
C GLU A 717 -40.66 3.01 17.90
N GLY A 718 -40.93 1.88 17.26
CA GLY A 718 -40.68 1.67 15.83
C GLY A 718 -41.42 2.68 14.96
N ILE A 719 -42.71 2.90 15.26
CA ILE A 719 -43.54 3.90 14.62
C ILE A 719 -42.95 5.30 14.80
N ALA A 720 -42.57 5.68 16.02
CA ALA A 720 -41.98 6.99 16.31
C ALA A 720 -40.67 7.19 15.53
N ARG A 721 -39.81 6.19 15.45
CA ARG A 721 -38.53 6.24 14.70
C ARG A 721 -38.73 6.34 13.19
N GLU A 722 -39.72 5.63 12.64
CA GLU A 722 -40.04 5.73 11.21
C GLU A 722 -40.63 7.12 10.91
N PHE A 723 -41.50 7.63 11.78
CA PHE A 723 -42.05 8.97 11.69
C PHE A 723 -40.97 10.05 11.67
N ILE A 724 -40.01 10.01 12.59
CA ILE A 724 -38.86 10.92 12.61
C ILE A 724 -38.14 10.93 11.25
N ASN A 725 -37.94 9.75 10.65
CA ASN A 725 -37.30 9.65 9.35
C ASN A 725 -38.10 10.34 8.23
N LYS A 726 -39.44 10.21 8.27
CA LYS A 726 -40.31 10.89 7.29
C LYS A 726 -40.24 12.41 7.45
N ILE A 727 -40.25 12.91 8.70
CA ILE A 727 -40.11 14.35 8.95
C ILE A 727 -38.74 14.88 8.49
N GLN A 728 -37.66 14.13 8.72
CA GLN A 728 -36.34 14.53 8.24
C GLN A 728 -36.26 14.57 6.70
N ASN A 729 -36.98 13.65 6.00
CA ASN A 729 -37.09 13.72 4.55
C ASN A 729 -37.86 14.96 4.08
N ILE A 730 -39.00 15.28 4.73
CA ILE A 730 -39.75 16.51 4.42
C ILE A 730 -38.89 17.76 4.60
N ARG A 731 -38.12 17.83 5.70
CA ARG A 731 -37.20 18.97 5.94
C ARG A 731 -36.18 19.10 4.81
N LYS A 732 -35.60 17.99 4.37
CA LYS A 732 -34.64 17.94 3.24
C LYS A 732 -35.27 18.38 1.93
N ASP A 733 -36.45 17.85 1.62
CA ASP A 733 -37.16 18.12 0.36
C ASP A 733 -37.75 19.55 0.32
N SER A 734 -37.86 20.21 1.48
CA SER A 734 -38.31 21.59 1.64
C SER A 734 -37.16 22.60 1.80
N ASP A 735 -35.91 22.19 1.48
CA ASP A 735 -34.70 23.02 1.55
C ASP A 735 -34.46 23.68 2.94
N PHE A 736 -34.80 22.96 4.02
CA PHE A 736 -34.48 23.42 5.38
C PHE A 736 -33.00 23.19 5.66
N GLU A 737 -32.37 24.16 6.30
CA GLU A 737 -31.02 24.02 6.82
C GLU A 737 -31.01 22.97 7.94
N VAL A 738 -29.88 22.31 8.11
CA VAL A 738 -29.70 21.23 9.11
C VAL A 738 -30.00 21.72 10.54
N THR A 739 -29.75 23.02 10.79
CA THR A 739 -29.92 23.69 12.08
C THR A 739 -31.30 24.31 12.30
N ASP A 740 -32.13 24.37 11.24
CA ASP A 740 -33.46 25.01 11.37
C ASP A 740 -34.32 24.32 12.42
N ARG A 741 -34.98 25.12 13.25
CA ARG A 741 -36.01 24.69 14.20
C ARG A 741 -37.37 24.67 13.52
N ILE A 742 -38.26 23.74 13.93
CA ILE A 742 -39.56 23.58 13.28
C ILE A 742 -40.71 23.61 14.29
N VAL A 743 -41.91 23.95 13.76
CA VAL A 743 -43.20 23.63 14.35
C VAL A 743 -43.77 22.43 13.61
N LEU A 744 -44.11 21.37 14.36
CA LEU A 744 -44.64 20.14 13.80
C LEU A 744 -46.08 19.94 14.25
N LYS A 745 -47.04 20.09 13.32
CA LYS A 745 -48.45 19.76 13.57
C LYS A 745 -48.78 18.41 12.95
N ILE A 746 -49.47 17.55 13.69
CA ILE A 746 -49.77 16.17 13.33
C ILE A 746 -51.28 15.98 13.45
N GLN A 747 -51.95 15.53 12.40
CA GLN A 747 -53.36 15.18 12.47
C GLN A 747 -53.56 13.92 13.28
N LYS A 748 -54.52 13.95 14.24
CA LYS A 748 -54.84 12.83 15.12
C LYS A 748 -55.23 11.58 14.33
N ASN A 749 -54.68 10.45 14.72
CA ASN A 749 -55.01 9.12 14.21
C ASN A 749 -54.90 8.14 15.38
N GLU A 750 -55.96 7.37 15.61
CA GLU A 750 -56.06 6.48 16.80
C GLU A 750 -54.89 5.49 16.90
N LYS A 751 -54.43 4.96 15.80
CA LYS A 751 -53.27 4.04 15.77
C LYS A 751 -51.92 4.74 16.00
N PHE A 752 -51.84 6.06 15.83
CA PHE A 752 -50.61 6.81 15.81
C PHE A 752 -50.42 7.71 17.07
N ASN A 753 -51.55 8.26 17.64
CA ASN A 753 -51.50 9.19 18.71
C ASN A 753 -50.70 8.68 19.91
N LEU A 754 -50.91 7.42 20.32
CA LEU A 754 -50.24 6.84 21.45
C LEU A 754 -48.71 6.79 21.27
N ALA A 755 -48.23 6.50 20.06
CA ALA A 755 -46.81 6.53 19.75
C ALA A 755 -46.23 7.95 19.82
N VAL A 756 -46.97 8.96 19.32
CA VAL A 756 -46.53 10.37 19.41
C VAL A 756 -46.54 10.87 20.87
N GLU A 757 -47.52 10.51 21.66
CA GLU A 757 -47.62 10.94 23.07
C GLU A 757 -46.51 10.30 23.91
N ASN A 758 -46.29 9.00 23.79
CA ASN A 758 -45.28 8.25 24.55
C ASN A 758 -43.84 8.62 24.17
N PHE A 759 -43.60 9.03 22.93
CA PHE A 759 -42.29 9.35 22.42
C PHE A 759 -42.14 10.82 22.00
N ARG A 760 -42.99 11.74 22.58
CA ARG A 760 -43.05 13.17 22.24
C ARG A 760 -41.67 13.82 22.30
N ASP A 761 -40.97 13.72 23.44
CA ASP A 761 -39.66 14.35 23.63
C ASP A 761 -38.60 13.78 22.69
N TYR A 762 -38.66 12.48 22.45
CA TYR A 762 -37.76 11.81 21.50
C TYR A 762 -37.99 12.33 20.07
N ILE A 763 -39.23 12.43 19.62
CA ILE A 763 -39.59 12.96 18.30
C ILE A 763 -39.13 14.42 18.19
N SER A 764 -39.48 15.27 19.17
CA SER A 764 -39.13 16.70 19.16
C SER A 764 -37.62 16.93 19.09
N ASN A 765 -36.86 16.21 19.91
CA ASN A 765 -35.39 16.31 19.92
C ASN A 765 -34.76 15.84 18.61
N GLN A 766 -35.25 14.76 18.02
CA GLN A 766 -34.67 14.20 16.78
C GLN A 766 -35.09 14.95 15.51
N THR A 767 -36.18 15.74 15.56
CA THR A 767 -36.66 16.54 14.42
C THR A 767 -36.34 18.03 14.57
N LEU A 768 -35.74 18.45 15.70
CA LEU A 768 -35.51 19.83 16.08
C LEU A 768 -36.84 20.64 16.16
N ALA A 769 -37.91 19.96 16.58
CA ALA A 769 -39.20 20.62 16.79
C ALA A 769 -39.23 21.38 18.11
N ASN A 770 -39.38 22.70 18.07
CA ASN A 770 -39.62 23.51 19.24
C ASN A 770 -41.05 23.32 19.73
N GLU A 771 -41.96 23.04 18.82
CA GLU A 771 -43.35 22.79 19.13
C GLU A 771 -43.87 21.58 18.36
N LEU A 772 -44.54 20.65 19.07
CA LEU A 772 -45.19 19.46 18.51
C LEU A 772 -46.63 19.42 19.01
N VAL A 773 -47.60 19.48 18.08
CA VAL A 773 -49.01 19.58 18.40
C VAL A 773 -49.85 18.55 17.63
N LEU A 774 -50.70 17.81 18.36
CA LEU A 774 -51.76 16.97 17.76
C LEU A 774 -53.01 17.79 17.51
N VAL A 775 -53.46 17.84 16.28
CA VAL A 775 -54.62 18.63 15.84
C VAL A 775 -55.71 17.73 15.25
N ASP A 776 -56.96 18.12 15.33
CA ASP A 776 -58.07 17.29 14.81
C ASP A 776 -58.11 17.22 13.27
N LEU A 777 -57.70 18.29 12.59
CA LEU A 777 -57.70 18.37 11.14
C LEU A 777 -56.65 19.34 10.64
N ILE A 778 -55.92 19.00 9.57
CA ILE A 778 -54.98 19.85 8.85
C ILE A 778 -55.59 20.14 7.46
N ASN A 779 -56.01 21.39 7.25
CA ASN A 779 -56.63 21.85 5.99
C ASN A 779 -55.71 22.80 5.18
N GLN A 780 -54.41 22.60 5.21
CA GLN A 780 -53.43 23.42 4.49
C GLN A 780 -52.88 22.74 3.26
N SER A 781 -52.68 23.44 2.17
CA SER A 781 -52.16 22.92 0.91
C SER A 781 -50.70 22.49 1.01
N SER A 782 -49.97 22.94 2.05
CA SER A 782 -48.60 22.58 2.38
C SER A 782 -48.47 21.36 3.32
N SER A 783 -49.58 20.65 3.60
CA SER A 783 -49.54 19.40 4.39
C SER A 783 -48.98 18.25 3.58
N HIS A 784 -48.31 17.33 4.28
CA HIS A 784 -47.75 16.12 3.70
C HIS A 784 -48.45 14.88 4.29
N THR A 785 -48.82 13.93 3.44
CA THR A 785 -49.22 12.59 3.87
C THR A 785 -48.01 11.68 3.82
N VAL A 786 -47.64 11.07 4.93
CA VAL A 786 -46.49 10.19 5.06
C VAL A 786 -46.93 8.79 5.45
N GLU A 787 -46.50 7.82 4.66
CA GLU A 787 -46.69 6.40 4.98
C GLU A 787 -45.62 5.97 6.02
N ILE A 788 -46.05 5.51 7.17
CA ILE A 788 -45.24 5.06 8.29
C ILE A 788 -45.05 3.55 8.24
N ASP A 789 -46.14 2.85 7.98
CA ASP A 789 -46.16 1.39 7.74
C ASP A 789 -47.26 1.05 6.72
N THR A 790 -47.32 -0.22 6.30
CA THR A 790 -48.20 -0.72 5.23
C THR A 790 -49.68 -0.29 5.41
N ASP A 791 -50.14 -0.17 6.65
CA ASP A 791 -51.51 0.21 7.00
C ASP A 791 -51.60 1.43 7.90
N LEU A 792 -50.55 2.27 7.92
CA LEU A 792 -50.47 3.44 8.79
C LEU A 792 -49.90 4.68 8.07
N GLU A 793 -50.75 5.65 7.83
CA GLU A 793 -50.41 6.96 7.30
C GLU A 793 -50.65 8.05 8.32
N ALA A 794 -49.86 9.11 8.25
CA ALA A 794 -50.03 10.32 9.05
C ALA A 794 -50.01 11.57 8.16
N VAL A 795 -50.94 12.51 8.43
CA VAL A 795 -50.96 13.85 7.80
C VAL A 795 -50.23 14.82 8.71
N VAL A 796 -49.25 15.51 8.16
CA VAL A 796 -48.38 16.40 8.92
C VAL A 796 -48.20 17.75 8.22
N LEU A 797 -47.93 18.78 9.02
CA LEU A 797 -47.50 20.09 8.55
C LEU A 797 -46.21 20.44 9.28
N VAL A 798 -45.15 20.75 8.48
CA VAL A 798 -43.82 21.10 8.96
C VAL A 798 -43.55 22.54 8.55
N GLU A 799 -43.39 23.43 9.52
CA GLU A 799 -43.12 24.84 9.31
C GLU A 799 -41.83 25.26 10.03
N LYS A 800 -41.07 26.21 9.45
CA LYS A 800 -39.93 26.80 10.19
C LYS A 800 -40.45 27.53 11.43
N TYR A 801 -39.76 27.32 12.55
CA TYR A 801 -39.97 28.10 13.76
C TYR A 801 -39.29 29.48 13.56
N LEU A 802 -40.08 30.53 13.48
CA LEU A 802 -39.63 31.92 13.24
C LEU A 802 -39.11 32.58 14.51
#